data_bdb5bd138ed6f258ed6199114ac754f8
#
_entry.id   bdb5bd138ed6f258ed6199114ac754f8
#
_cell.length_a   1.000
_cell.length_b   1.000
_cell.length_c   1.000
_cell.angle_alpha   90.00
_cell.angle_beta   90.00
_cell.angle_gamma   90.00
#
_symmetry.space_group_name_H-M   'P 1'
#
loop_
_entity.id
_entity.type
_entity.pdbx_description
1 polymer ?
#
loop_
_entity_poly.entity_id
_entity_poly.type
_entity_poly.pdbx_seq_one_letter_code
_entity_poly.pdbx_strand_id
1 'polypeptide(L)'
;MAQDIYTASDNNKTKICSDIDSHLSLLQSSIKWADEFHVGDFPVKEFKEYRRIAKRINEALKYRCSVAAYGESQVGKSYLMGSLLSSNDCPFVITNGGKEYNFVNDINPSGGRISKIESTGVITRFTTQDKGERQCDGRVKVQNLSVADIIMMILDSYYSDVTIDAKGSLSPQIINERLDEIMNSLRNSAPSRQTVLTEDDVFDIYDYTFNIIGNNANNVLLSDFFKTVSEYIETIPYGSWCKVFELTWNCNPNFSRLFTTLVSEYSKISFKTDVYIPFDALLNDNGTLLQVQWLDLVCGNEQKEVNLPVLTTDVYAPDGSLLAKDFQKTYLSTFAAEVTFVLPESIATQHPFLQKLDLLDFPGARNRLDRIENDLDYVKDMPEILRRGKVAYLFNKYVITKRISSIMFCHHNDQKSANLGNTIKRWVEDEIGKTPKERTEHLRDTDNVSPLLIVATKFNLDMTKSDKDTAEKLTEHWGRFTLVLPEIFGSYNWFDKWSERGGTTVPFQSIYPLRDFKWSSCAPGKSCLFEGYDEKAKTPETAQCTPKDCPNYFDMLYQSFAANKDVKKHFGDIKKTWDSVATVQHDGSEPIREALGRLAPKLDEARTSRFLVQLKTLRDNVYKALDAQYVPQDEESNSVKTKEKAYKIRVRLIMAVGSNPQVFGKIIDSLMIMPEEFRKIAKDIIIRKIEIPTDFTEIAFIRAEAGIDPKDGKEVNMKKLLRFHGVDTPEELAADYADKEYGVEDIINGTHEFCATVSDVLAKHIMQCWKEHLNKSVSMLAKYLPYADDIVKMFQTLATILKVREKLSEDMSRYDKMFEDNERLNAIADYASLELNNFVTTVGRKYMSEENINLNSATL
;
A
#
# COMPACT_ATOMS: atom_id res chain seq x y z
N MET A 1 -25.01 -16.38 -25.48
CA MET A 1 -25.15 -16.63 -24.02
C MET A 1 -23.87 -16.37 -23.22
N ALA A 2 -22.68 -16.74 -23.67
CA ALA A 2 -21.45 -16.45 -22.93
C ALA A 2 -21.06 -14.96 -22.91
N GLN A 3 -21.30 -14.22 -24.00
CA GLN A 3 -21.04 -12.77 -24.10
C GLN A 3 -21.93 -11.93 -23.19
N ASP A 4 -23.19 -12.34 -22.94
CA ASP A 4 -24.14 -11.58 -22.13
C ASP A 4 -23.85 -11.68 -20.62
N ILE A 5 -23.21 -12.78 -20.18
CA ILE A 5 -22.79 -12.94 -18.76
C ILE A 5 -21.57 -12.06 -18.45
N TYR A 6 -20.69 -11.85 -19.42
CA TYR A 6 -19.53 -10.96 -19.27
C TYR A 6 -19.93 -9.49 -19.13
N THR A 7 -20.85 -9.03 -19.97
CA THR A 7 -21.31 -7.63 -19.94
C THR A 7 -22.04 -7.27 -18.65
N ALA A 8 -22.80 -8.19 -18.04
CA ALA A 8 -23.46 -7.96 -16.77
C ALA A 8 -22.49 -7.85 -15.58
N SER A 9 -21.44 -8.68 -15.53
CA SER A 9 -20.42 -8.62 -14.47
C SER A 9 -19.55 -7.36 -14.57
N ASP A 10 -19.12 -7.01 -15.78
CA ASP A 10 -18.28 -5.83 -16.00
C ASP A 10 -19.07 -4.54 -15.78
N ASN A 11 -20.34 -4.47 -16.16
CA ASN A 11 -21.22 -3.33 -15.86
C ASN A 11 -21.41 -3.14 -14.34
N ASN A 12 -21.53 -4.24 -13.58
CA ASN A 12 -21.63 -4.16 -12.13
C ASN A 12 -20.32 -3.66 -11.50
N LYS A 13 -19.17 -4.11 -11.98
CA LYS A 13 -17.86 -3.63 -11.49
C LYS A 13 -17.66 -2.15 -11.80
N THR A 14 -17.98 -1.72 -12.99
CA THR A 14 -17.89 -0.31 -13.39
C THR A 14 -18.74 0.57 -12.48
N LYS A 15 -19.96 0.11 -12.15
CA LYS A 15 -20.84 0.82 -11.21
C LYS A 15 -20.24 0.85 -9.81
N ILE A 16 -19.71 -0.28 -9.31
CA ILE A 16 -19.05 -0.34 -7.99
C ILE A 16 -17.84 0.60 -7.95
N CYS A 17 -17.01 0.65 -8.98
CA CYS A 17 -15.88 1.58 -9.06
C CYS A 17 -16.35 3.04 -9.03
N SER A 18 -17.41 3.39 -9.77
CA SER A 18 -18.00 4.73 -9.75
C SER A 18 -18.56 5.09 -8.37
N ASP A 19 -19.21 4.15 -7.70
CA ASP A 19 -19.69 4.34 -6.32
C ASP A 19 -18.53 4.54 -5.34
N ILE A 20 -17.41 3.81 -5.52
CA ILE A 20 -16.19 4.00 -4.72
C ILE A 20 -15.57 5.37 -4.97
N ASP A 21 -15.49 5.82 -6.23
CA ASP A 21 -14.94 7.14 -6.57
C ASP A 21 -15.76 8.27 -5.93
N SER A 22 -17.09 8.13 -5.93
CA SER A 22 -17.99 9.05 -5.22
C SER A 22 -17.74 9.04 -3.71
N HIS A 23 -17.51 7.86 -3.15
CA HIS A 23 -17.21 7.70 -1.72
C HIS A 23 -15.82 8.26 -1.35
N LEU A 24 -14.82 8.07 -2.20
CA LEU A 24 -13.49 8.68 -2.05
C LEU A 24 -13.56 10.21 -2.07
N SER A 25 -14.38 10.78 -2.95
CA SER A 25 -14.64 12.21 -2.99
C SER A 25 -15.29 12.72 -1.70
N LEU A 26 -16.26 11.98 -1.16
CA LEU A 26 -16.90 12.30 0.12
C LEU A 26 -15.89 12.25 1.28
N LEU A 27 -15.05 11.20 1.35
CA LEU A 27 -14.01 11.06 2.36
C LEU A 27 -13.02 12.23 2.31
N GLN A 28 -12.55 12.58 1.11
CA GLN A 28 -11.62 13.69 0.92
C GLN A 28 -12.22 15.03 1.31
N SER A 29 -13.47 15.28 0.93
CA SER A 29 -14.18 16.50 1.30
C SER A 29 -14.43 16.58 2.80
N SER A 30 -14.73 15.44 3.44
CA SER A 30 -14.94 15.37 4.90
C SER A 30 -13.65 15.63 5.68
N ILE A 31 -12.51 15.06 5.24
CA ILE A 31 -11.19 15.31 5.84
C ILE A 31 -10.85 16.80 5.72
N LYS A 32 -10.97 17.35 4.49
CA LYS A 32 -10.69 18.76 4.24
C LYS A 32 -11.57 19.66 5.11
N TRP A 33 -12.87 19.36 5.21
CA TRP A 33 -13.79 20.10 6.05
C TRP A 33 -13.39 20.02 7.54
N ALA A 34 -13.06 18.81 8.04
CA ALA A 34 -12.67 18.64 9.42
C ALA A 34 -11.37 19.40 9.78
N ASP A 35 -10.40 19.40 8.85
CA ASP A 35 -9.14 20.14 9.01
C ASP A 35 -9.37 21.65 8.93
N GLU A 36 -10.23 22.11 8.03
CA GLU A 36 -10.53 23.52 7.84
C GLU A 36 -11.29 24.11 9.03
N PHE A 37 -12.28 23.39 9.56
CA PHE A 37 -13.10 23.84 10.68
C PHE A 37 -12.61 23.34 12.05
N HIS A 38 -11.47 22.63 12.09
CA HIS A 38 -10.86 22.12 13.33
C HIS A 38 -11.84 21.35 14.22
N VAL A 39 -12.58 20.40 13.63
CA VAL A 39 -13.58 19.61 14.34
C VAL A 39 -12.89 18.58 15.24
N GLY A 40 -12.86 18.84 16.54
CA GLY A 40 -12.03 18.10 17.49
C GLY A 40 -12.42 16.65 17.75
N ASP A 41 -13.70 16.33 17.63
CA ASP A 41 -14.26 15.00 17.83
C ASP A 41 -14.49 14.25 16.52
N PHE A 42 -14.06 14.82 15.38
CA PHE A 42 -14.17 14.14 14.10
C PHE A 42 -13.03 13.14 13.88
N PRO A 43 -13.31 11.90 13.49
CA PRO A 43 -12.31 10.83 13.37
C PRO A 43 -11.51 10.96 12.07
N VAL A 44 -10.69 12.02 11.94
CA VAL A 44 -9.89 12.28 10.71
C VAL A 44 -8.94 11.14 10.40
N LYS A 45 -8.32 10.54 11.42
CA LYS A 45 -7.38 9.43 11.25
C LYS A 45 -8.08 8.21 10.64
N GLU A 46 -9.23 7.85 11.14
CA GLU A 46 -10.04 6.74 10.63
C GLU A 46 -10.53 7.02 9.20
N PHE A 47 -10.89 8.27 8.88
CA PHE A 47 -11.29 8.66 7.53
C PHE A 47 -10.14 8.54 6.53
N LYS A 48 -8.92 8.90 6.91
CA LYS A 48 -7.71 8.69 6.10
C LYS A 48 -7.45 7.20 5.88
N GLU A 49 -7.65 6.36 6.89
CA GLU A 49 -7.57 4.91 6.77
C GLU A 49 -8.66 4.36 5.83
N TYR A 50 -9.92 4.79 5.99
CA TYR A 50 -11.02 4.39 5.10
C TYR A 50 -10.74 4.79 3.65
N ARG A 51 -10.19 5.99 3.41
CA ARG A 51 -9.77 6.43 2.09
C ARG A 51 -8.73 5.47 1.47
N ARG A 52 -7.71 5.07 2.22
CA ARG A 52 -6.70 4.12 1.75
C ARG A 52 -7.28 2.74 1.47
N ILE A 53 -8.15 2.22 2.34
CA ILE A 53 -8.84 0.94 2.12
C ILE A 53 -9.71 1.01 0.85
N ALA A 54 -10.52 2.06 0.67
CA ALA A 54 -11.35 2.24 -0.51
C ALA A 54 -10.51 2.34 -1.79
N LYS A 55 -9.37 3.07 -1.78
CA LYS A 55 -8.43 3.11 -2.90
C LYS A 55 -7.87 1.72 -3.24
N ARG A 56 -7.44 0.94 -2.24
CA ARG A 56 -6.93 -0.42 -2.46
C ARG A 56 -7.99 -1.35 -3.07
N ILE A 57 -9.24 -1.25 -2.62
CA ILE A 57 -10.36 -2.02 -3.20
C ILE A 57 -10.63 -1.58 -4.65
N ASN A 58 -10.66 -0.27 -4.92
CA ASN A 58 -10.86 0.26 -6.26
C ASN A 58 -9.77 -0.24 -7.23
N GLU A 59 -8.51 -0.17 -6.81
CA GLU A 59 -7.40 -0.69 -7.61
C GLU A 59 -7.49 -2.20 -7.80
N ALA A 60 -7.83 -2.97 -6.77
CA ALA A 60 -7.98 -4.42 -6.87
C ALA A 60 -9.09 -4.83 -7.87
N LEU A 61 -10.20 -4.07 -7.93
CA LEU A 61 -11.31 -4.33 -8.86
C LEU A 61 -10.96 -4.07 -10.33
N LYS A 62 -9.95 -3.25 -10.62
CA LYS A 62 -9.45 -3.03 -11.98
C LYS A 62 -8.78 -4.27 -12.58
N TYR A 63 -8.34 -5.20 -11.75
CA TYR A 63 -7.71 -6.44 -12.16
C TYR A 63 -8.66 -7.62 -12.02
N ARG A 64 -8.52 -8.59 -12.94
CA ARG A 64 -9.19 -9.89 -12.79
C ARG A 64 -8.68 -10.63 -11.57
N CYS A 65 -9.47 -11.57 -11.09
CA CYS A 65 -9.00 -12.52 -10.08
C CYS A 65 -7.75 -13.23 -10.60
N SER A 66 -6.77 -13.39 -9.75
CA SER A 66 -5.51 -14.03 -10.14
C SER A 66 -5.14 -15.18 -9.21
N VAL A 67 -4.49 -16.18 -9.80
CA VAL A 67 -3.93 -17.35 -9.13
C VAL A 67 -2.42 -17.25 -9.17
N ALA A 68 -1.79 -17.18 -8.00
CA ALA A 68 -0.36 -17.04 -7.85
C ALA A 68 0.33 -18.40 -7.67
N ALA A 69 1.31 -18.74 -8.52
CA ALA A 69 2.27 -19.78 -8.20
C ALA A 69 3.34 -19.21 -7.28
N TYR A 70 3.40 -19.70 -6.05
CA TYR A 70 4.29 -19.21 -5.01
C TYR A 70 5.05 -20.36 -4.34
N GLY A 71 6.28 -20.14 -3.97
CA GLY A 71 7.15 -21.13 -3.34
C GLY A 71 8.62 -20.77 -3.51
N GLU A 72 9.52 -21.56 -2.95
CA GLU A 72 10.95 -21.32 -3.03
C GLU A 72 11.49 -21.32 -4.47
N SER A 73 12.72 -20.88 -4.60
CA SER A 73 13.44 -20.93 -5.88
C SER A 73 13.61 -22.39 -6.35
N GLN A 74 13.49 -22.62 -7.64
CA GLN A 74 13.67 -23.94 -8.30
C GLN A 74 12.73 -25.06 -7.84
N VAL A 75 11.62 -24.74 -7.18
CA VAL A 75 10.63 -25.76 -6.78
C VAL A 75 9.78 -26.28 -7.95
N GLY A 76 9.83 -25.69 -9.13
CA GLY A 76 9.04 -26.11 -10.28
C GLY A 76 7.81 -25.24 -10.60
N LYS A 77 7.76 -23.98 -10.14
CA LYS A 77 6.68 -23.03 -10.46
C LYS A 77 6.49 -22.83 -11.95
N SER A 78 7.56 -22.50 -12.67
CA SER A 78 7.50 -22.29 -14.13
C SER A 78 7.13 -23.56 -14.90
N TYR A 79 7.48 -24.75 -14.39
CA TYR A 79 6.98 -26.02 -14.93
C TYR A 79 5.45 -26.12 -14.74
N LEU A 80 4.94 -25.83 -13.54
CA LEU A 80 3.50 -25.80 -13.29
C LEU A 80 2.79 -24.84 -14.25
N MET A 81 3.34 -23.63 -14.45
CA MET A 81 2.75 -22.67 -15.40
C MET A 81 2.74 -23.24 -16.83
N GLY A 82 3.83 -23.82 -17.27
CA GLY A 82 3.90 -24.52 -18.55
C GLY A 82 2.85 -25.62 -18.68
N SER A 83 2.71 -26.48 -17.66
CA SER A 83 1.72 -27.57 -17.65
C SER A 83 0.27 -27.07 -17.64
N LEU A 84 -0.01 -25.93 -17.01
CA LEU A 84 -1.36 -25.35 -16.99
C LEU A 84 -1.74 -24.64 -18.27
N LEU A 85 -0.76 -24.09 -19.02
CA LEU A 85 -0.96 -23.24 -20.20
C LEU A 85 -0.72 -23.99 -21.52
N SER A 86 -0.25 -25.23 -21.47
CA SER A 86 -0.05 -26.06 -22.65
C SER A 86 -0.91 -27.31 -22.60
N SER A 87 -1.14 -27.88 -23.77
CA SER A 87 -1.67 -29.24 -23.97
C SER A 87 -0.88 -29.92 -25.08
N ASN A 88 -1.11 -31.21 -25.30
CA ASN A 88 -0.44 -31.97 -26.36
C ASN A 88 -0.60 -31.35 -27.77
N ASP A 89 -1.75 -30.70 -28.00
CA ASP A 89 -2.11 -30.09 -29.28
C ASP A 89 -1.91 -28.56 -29.33
N CYS A 90 -1.57 -27.93 -28.19
CA CYS A 90 -1.40 -26.48 -28.09
C CYS A 90 -0.18 -26.14 -27.22
N PRO A 91 0.96 -25.83 -27.83
CA PRO A 91 2.14 -25.43 -27.07
C PRO A 91 1.92 -24.08 -26.35
N PHE A 92 2.65 -23.86 -25.26
CA PHE A 92 2.61 -22.58 -24.53
C PHE A 92 3.41 -21.52 -25.30
N VAL A 93 2.70 -20.76 -26.11
CA VAL A 93 3.27 -19.68 -26.94
C VAL A 93 2.69 -18.32 -26.59
N ILE A 94 3.50 -17.28 -26.79
CA ILE A 94 3.09 -15.87 -26.72
C ILE A 94 3.13 -15.31 -28.14
N THR A 95 2.06 -14.65 -28.54
CA THR A 95 1.97 -14.03 -29.86
C THR A 95 2.30 -12.52 -29.74
N ASN A 96 3.23 -12.06 -30.58
CA ASN A 96 3.54 -10.63 -30.69
C ASN A 96 3.87 -10.28 -32.14
N GLY A 97 3.21 -9.25 -32.70
CA GLY A 97 3.45 -8.80 -34.08
C GLY A 97 3.20 -9.89 -35.14
N GLY A 98 2.26 -10.83 -34.89
CA GLY A 98 1.95 -11.96 -35.79
C GLY A 98 2.97 -13.10 -35.75
N LYS A 99 3.96 -13.06 -34.85
CA LYS A 99 4.92 -14.14 -34.61
C LYS A 99 4.58 -14.84 -33.28
N GLU A 100 4.84 -16.16 -33.25
CA GLU A 100 4.70 -16.96 -32.06
C GLU A 100 6.09 -17.23 -31.44
N TYR A 101 6.16 -17.08 -30.12
CA TYR A 101 7.37 -17.31 -29.32
C TYR A 101 7.05 -18.34 -28.24
N ASN A 102 7.83 -19.39 -28.16
CA ASN A 102 7.72 -20.37 -27.08
C ASN A 102 8.20 -19.72 -25.76
N PHE A 103 7.30 -19.61 -24.78
CA PHE A 103 7.61 -18.92 -23.54
C PHE A 103 8.83 -19.50 -22.81
N VAL A 104 8.91 -20.85 -22.76
CA VAL A 104 9.98 -21.53 -22.02
C VAL A 104 11.33 -21.46 -22.74
N ASN A 105 11.33 -21.46 -24.08
CA ASN A 105 12.59 -21.47 -24.86
C ASN A 105 13.06 -20.05 -25.18
N ASP A 106 12.14 -19.18 -25.61
CA ASP A 106 12.49 -17.90 -26.23
C ASP A 106 12.46 -16.72 -25.24
N ILE A 107 11.65 -16.83 -24.15
CA ILE A 107 11.43 -15.72 -23.21
C ILE A 107 12.04 -16.03 -21.84
N ASN A 108 11.68 -17.14 -21.23
CA ASN A 108 12.09 -17.51 -19.87
C ASN A 108 12.56 -18.97 -19.79
N PRO A 109 13.74 -19.30 -20.34
CA PRO A 109 14.23 -20.67 -20.31
C PRO A 109 14.51 -21.12 -18.87
N SER A 110 13.86 -22.20 -18.47
CA SER A 110 14.11 -22.87 -17.19
C SER A 110 15.53 -23.45 -17.18
N GLY A 111 16.39 -22.90 -16.33
CA GLY A 111 17.79 -23.28 -16.21
C GLY A 111 18.68 -22.55 -17.20
N GLY A 112 18.72 -21.21 -17.11
CA GLY A 112 19.60 -20.38 -17.91
C GLY A 112 21.03 -20.93 -18.00
N ARG A 113 21.81 -20.49 -18.99
CA ARG A 113 23.20 -20.94 -19.29
C ARG A 113 24.14 -21.02 -18.08
N ILE A 114 23.72 -20.49 -16.93
CA ILE A 114 24.42 -20.53 -15.64
C ILE A 114 23.53 -21.28 -14.63
N SER A 115 23.75 -22.54 -14.47
CA SER A 115 22.90 -23.59 -13.89
C SER A 115 22.60 -23.56 -12.39
N LYS A 116 22.69 -22.43 -11.69
CA LYS A 116 22.44 -22.37 -10.23
C LYS A 116 21.69 -21.13 -9.76
N ILE A 117 21.25 -20.24 -10.64
CA ILE A 117 20.63 -18.96 -10.27
C ILE A 117 19.17 -18.99 -10.73
N GLU A 118 18.30 -18.43 -9.90
CA GLU A 118 16.90 -18.19 -10.20
C GLU A 118 16.74 -17.43 -11.52
N SER A 119 15.75 -17.82 -12.33
CA SER A 119 15.58 -17.23 -13.64
C SER A 119 14.86 -15.89 -13.60
N THR A 120 13.94 -15.68 -12.65
CA THR A 120 13.03 -14.52 -12.63
C THR A 120 13.19 -13.63 -11.41
N GLY A 121 13.27 -12.32 -11.65
CA GLY A 121 13.24 -11.26 -10.63
C GLY A 121 11.99 -10.38 -10.68
N VAL A 122 11.03 -10.70 -11.55
CA VAL A 122 9.81 -9.95 -11.84
C VAL A 122 8.63 -10.91 -11.90
N ILE A 123 7.45 -10.48 -11.43
CA ILE A 123 6.23 -11.29 -11.56
C ILE A 123 5.82 -11.34 -13.03
N THR A 124 5.46 -12.51 -13.51
CA THR A 124 4.90 -12.68 -14.85
C THR A 124 3.40 -12.91 -14.75
N ARG A 125 2.60 -12.01 -15.34
CA ARG A 125 1.16 -12.16 -15.49
C ARG A 125 0.81 -12.74 -16.83
N PHE A 126 0.02 -13.78 -16.84
CA PHE A 126 -0.60 -14.36 -18.02
C PHE A 126 -2.10 -14.06 -18.00
N THR A 127 -2.58 -13.31 -18.99
CA THR A 127 -3.98 -12.90 -19.11
C THR A 127 -4.51 -13.17 -20.50
N THR A 128 -5.80 -13.45 -20.62
CA THR A 128 -6.52 -13.48 -21.91
C THR A 128 -7.32 -12.19 -22.14
N GLN A 129 -7.22 -11.23 -21.21
CA GLN A 129 -7.91 -9.95 -21.32
C GLN A 129 -7.01 -8.93 -22.01
N ASP A 130 -7.30 -8.66 -23.27
CA ASP A 130 -6.71 -7.51 -23.96
C ASP A 130 -7.53 -6.25 -23.59
N LYS A 131 -6.91 -5.39 -22.79
CA LYS A 131 -7.48 -4.07 -22.42
C LYS A 131 -6.93 -2.95 -23.30
N GLY A 132 -6.64 -3.22 -24.56
CA GLY A 132 -5.91 -2.30 -25.42
C GLY A 132 -4.42 -2.27 -25.07
N GLU A 133 -3.91 -3.35 -24.47
CA GLU A 133 -2.50 -3.53 -24.24
C GLU A 133 -1.76 -3.45 -25.59
N ARG A 134 -0.63 -2.75 -25.63
CA ARG A 134 0.09 -2.49 -26.89
C ARG A 134 0.94 -3.66 -27.36
N GLN A 135 0.60 -4.88 -26.95
CA GLN A 135 1.32 -6.09 -27.40
C GLN A 135 1.22 -6.29 -28.92
N CYS A 136 0.07 -5.96 -29.51
CA CYS A 136 -0.09 -5.98 -30.96
C CYS A 136 0.82 -4.98 -31.69
N ASP A 137 1.23 -3.88 -31.04
CA ASP A 137 2.15 -2.88 -31.59
C ASP A 137 3.63 -3.24 -31.36
N GLY A 138 3.93 -4.45 -30.94
CA GLY A 138 5.28 -4.90 -30.62
C GLY A 138 5.80 -4.47 -29.26
N ARG A 139 4.92 -3.98 -28.36
CA ARG A 139 5.26 -3.51 -27.01
C ARG A 139 4.56 -4.36 -25.97
N VAL A 140 5.17 -4.44 -24.77
CA VAL A 140 4.66 -5.19 -23.65
C VAL A 140 4.55 -4.26 -22.44
N LYS A 141 3.48 -4.42 -21.68
CA LYS A 141 3.25 -3.67 -20.45
C LYS A 141 4.16 -4.15 -19.33
N VAL A 142 4.81 -3.20 -18.68
CA VAL A 142 5.56 -3.39 -17.44
C VAL A 142 4.94 -2.49 -16.37
N GLN A 143 4.59 -3.09 -15.25
CA GLN A 143 4.18 -2.34 -14.06
C GLN A 143 5.37 -2.20 -13.12
N ASN A 144 5.76 -0.98 -12.83
CA ASN A 144 6.85 -0.66 -11.92
C ASN A 144 6.35 -0.56 -10.47
N LEU A 145 7.26 -0.75 -9.54
CA LEU A 145 7.10 -0.37 -8.14
C LEU A 145 6.99 1.16 -8.05
N SER A 146 6.13 1.67 -7.18
CA SER A 146 6.12 3.11 -6.84
C SER A 146 7.35 3.47 -5.99
N VAL A 147 7.60 4.75 -5.77
CA VAL A 147 8.67 5.19 -4.85
C VAL A 147 8.40 4.71 -3.42
N ALA A 148 7.14 4.72 -2.99
CA ALA A 148 6.75 4.16 -1.69
C ALA A 148 7.07 2.67 -1.59
N ASP A 149 6.80 1.91 -2.67
CA ASP A 149 7.17 0.49 -2.76
C ASP A 149 8.69 0.28 -2.63
N ILE A 150 9.50 1.13 -3.27
CA ILE A 150 10.96 1.05 -3.17
C ILE A 150 11.43 1.31 -1.75
N ILE A 151 10.84 2.28 -1.06
CA ILE A 151 11.14 2.56 0.36
C ILE A 151 10.78 1.34 1.21
N MET A 152 9.59 0.78 1.06
CA MET A 152 9.15 -0.41 1.80
C MET A 152 10.04 -1.63 1.51
N MET A 153 10.46 -1.82 0.27
CA MET A 153 11.39 -2.88 -0.14
C MET A 153 12.77 -2.72 0.53
N ILE A 154 13.29 -1.50 0.62
CA ILE A 154 14.55 -1.19 1.28
C ILE A 154 14.44 -1.42 2.78
N LEU A 155 13.35 -0.96 3.41
CA LEU A 155 13.09 -1.19 4.84
C LEU A 155 12.99 -2.68 5.18
N ASP A 156 12.25 -3.44 4.37
CA ASP A 156 12.13 -4.89 4.57
C ASP A 156 13.50 -5.58 4.42
N SER A 157 14.30 -5.16 3.44
CA SER A 157 15.67 -5.68 3.26
C SER A 157 16.55 -5.35 4.47
N TYR A 158 16.50 -4.10 4.95
CA TYR A 158 17.32 -3.66 6.07
C TYR A 158 17.01 -4.43 7.36
N TYR A 159 15.73 -4.48 7.74
CA TYR A 159 15.34 -5.10 9.00
C TYR A 159 15.27 -6.63 8.98
N SER A 160 15.24 -7.25 7.80
CA SER A 160 15.11 -8.71 7.68
C SER A 160 16.40 -9.43 7.26
N ASP A 161 17.31 -8.76 6.56
CA ASP A 161 18.54 -9.36 6.01
C ASP A 161 19.81 -8.84 6.70
N VAL A 162 19.67 -7.84 7.61
CA VAL A 162 20.81 -7.23 8.32
C VAL A 162 20.64 -7.35 9.82
N THR A 163 21.68 -7.81 10.50
CA THR A 163 21.78 -7.79 11.95
C THR A 163 22.27 -6.42 12.39
N ILE A 164 21.38 -5.64 13.00
CA ILE A 164 21.60 -4.25 13.40
C ILE A 164 22.41 -4.21 14.70
N ASP A 165 23.44 -3.36 14.76
CA ASP A 165 24.16 -3.10 15.99
C ASP A 165 23.31 -2.22 16.93
N ALA A 166 22.86 -2.82 18.03
CA ALA A 166 22.04 -2.14 19.02
C ALA A 166 22.72 -0.89 19.64
N LYS A 167 24.06 -0.83 19.66
CA LYS A 167 24.81 0.32 20.20
C LYS A 167 24.87 1.50 19.23
N GLY A 168 24.77 1.24 17.92
CA GLY A 168 24.78 2.26 16.87
C GLY A 168 23.38 2.69 16.42
N SER A 169 22.33 2.06 16.92
CA SER A 169 20.95 2.32 16.51
C SER A 169 20.46 3.68 16.99
N LEU A 170 19.80 4.44 16.09
CA LEU A 170 19.19 5.73 16.43
C LEU A 170 18.04 5.53 17.40
N SER A 171 18.07 6.23 18.55
CA SER A 171 16.90 6.24 19.45
C SER A 171 15.76 7.07 18.87
N PRO A 172 14.51 6.88 19.32
CA PRO A 172 13.38 7.70 18.90
C PRO A 172 13.61 9.20 19.06
N GLN A 173 14.30 9.61 20.14
CA GLN A 173 14.63 11.01 20.40
C GLN A 173 15.60 11.56 19.35
N ILE A 174 16.67 10.81 19.03
CA ILE A 174 17.66 11.21 18.02
C ILE A 174 17.00 11.28 16.63
N ILE A 175 16.07 10.37 16.32
CA ILE A 175 15.31 10.41 15.07
C ILE A 175 14.51 11.70 14.99
N ASN A 176 13.80 12.07 16.08
CA ASN A 176 13.00 13.29 16.11
C ASN A 176 13.86 14.55 15.97
N GLU A 177 14.97 14.64 16.71
CA GLU A 177 15.92 15.77 16.65
C GLU A 177 16.47 15.95 15.22
N ARG A 178 16.96 14.89 14.60
CA ARG A 178 17.48 14.94 13.22
C ARG A 178 16.40 15.26 12.20
N LEU A 179 15.21 14.72 12.39
CA LEU A 179 14.06 15.00 11.52
C LEU A 179 13.70 16.49 11.56
N ASP A 180 13.66 17.09 12.76
CA ASP A 180 13.41 18.52 12.95
C ASP A 180 14.49 19.37 12.26
N GLU A 181 15.78 19.00 12.37
CA GLU A 181 16.87 19.67 11.66
C GLU A 181 16.69 19.59 10.14
N ILE A 182 16.36 18.41 9.61
CA ILE A 182 16.12 18.20 8.19
C ILE A 182 14.93 19.05 7.72
N MET A 183 13.81 18.98 8.41
CA MET A 183 12.60 19.72 8.07
C MET A 183 12.86 21.24 8.12
N ASN A 184 13.59 21.73 9.11
CA ASN A 184 13.98 23.14 9.19
C ASN A 184 14.88 23.57 8.03
N SER A 185 15.80 22.71 7.57
CA SER A 185 16.64 22.98 6.41
C SER A 185 15.84 23.03 5.10
N LEU A 186 14.85 22.17 4.95
CA LEU A 186 13.99 22.08 3.76
C LEU A 186 12.98 23.22 3.66
N ARG A 187 12.51 23.73 4.80
CA ARG A 187 11.57 24.86 4.87
C ARG A 187 12.13 26.16 4.30
N ASN A 188 13.45 26.32 4.24
CA ASN A 188 14.12 27.47 3.67
C ASN A 188 14.31 27.40 2.13
N SER A 189 13.91 26.28 1.53
CA SER A 189 13.90 26.08 0.08
C SER A 189 12.51 26.39 -0.47
N ALA A 190 12.43 26.98 -1.66
CA ALA A 190 11.14 27.30 -2.28
C ALA A 190 10.28 26.01 -2.38
N PRO A 191 9.04 26.01 -1.88
CA PRO A 191 8.20 24.83 -1.89
C PRO A 191 7.80 24.48 -3.32
N SER A 192 8.28 23.36 -3.84
CA SER A 192 7.72 22.78 -5.05
C SER A 192 6.80 21.62 -4.64
N ARG A 193 5.51 21.73 -4.90
CA ARG A 193 4.57 20.66 -4.62
C ARG A 193 4.81 19.50 -5.58
N GLN A 194 5.02 18.30 -5.05
CA GLN A 194 5.15 17.07 -5.81
C GLN A 194 3.99 16.12 -5.51
N THR A 195 3.68 15.22 -6.44
CA THR A 195 2.56 14.26 -6.35
C THR A 195 3.01 12.80 -6.42
N VAL A 196 4.31 12.54 -6.40
CA VAL A 196 4.88 11.19 -6.52
C VAL A 196 4.81 10.43 -5.21
N LEU A 197 5.08 11.11 -4.09
CA LEU A 197 4.85 10.61 -2.74
C LEU A 197 3.79 11.47 -2.08
N THR A 198 2.77 10.84 -1.54
CA THR A 198 1.62 11.48 -0.90
C THR A 198 1.56 11.13 0.59
N GLU A 199 0.70 11.82 1.33
CA GLU A 199 0.38 11.47 2.71
C GLU A 199 -0.05 10.00 2.86
N ASP A 200 -0.88 9.51 1.94
CA ASP A 200 -1.34 8.11 1.95
C ASP A 200 -0.17 7.12 1.80
N ASP A 201 0.82 7.45 0.96
CA ASP A 201 2.01 6.60 0.78
C ASP A 201 2.84 6.51 2.07
N VAL A 202 2.98 7.60 2.82
CA VAL A 202 3.69 7.60 4.11
C VAL A 202 2.97 6.71 5.14
N PHE A 203 1.63 6.76 5.16
CA PHE A 203 0.86 5.87 6.03
C PHE A 203 0.90 4.41 5.55
N ASP A 204 0.98 4.15 4.25
CA ASP A 204 1.18 2.79 3.72
C ASP A 204 2.57 2.24 4.11
N ILE A 205 3.61 3.08 4.11
CA ILE A 205 4.94 2.73 4.61
C ILE A 205 4.87 2.44 6.13
N TYR A 206 4.15 3.26 6.90
CA TYR A 206 3.92 3.01 8.33
C TYR A 206 3.23 1.67 8.58
N ASP A 207 2.12 1.41 7.87
CA ASP A 207 1.36 0.16 8.00
C ASP A 207 2.23 -1.06 7.66
N TYR A 208 3.04 -0.96 6.61
CA TYR A 208 3.99 -2.02 6.23
C TYR A 208 5.03 -2.25 7.32
N THR A 209 5.63 -1.17 7.81
CA THR A 209 6.64 -1.23 8.88
C THR A 209 6.07 -1.83 10.15
N PHE A 210 4.86 -1.43 10.54
CA PHE A 210 4.20 -1.92 11.75
C PHE A 210 3.75 -3.39 11.64
N ASN A 211 3.09 -3.77 10.52
CA ASN A 211 2.44 -5.08 10.40
C ASN A 211 3.39 -6.17 9.85
N ILE A 212 4.39 -5.81 9.05
CA ILE A 212 5.28 -6.77 8.40
C ILE A 212 6.64 -6.84 9.09
N ILE A 213 7.29 -5.70 9.33
CA ILE A 213 8.61 -5.62 9.96
C ILE A 213 8.48 -5.73 11.48
N GLY A 214 7.48 -5.07 12.07
CA GLY A 214 7.15 -5.17 13.48
C GLY A 214 8.24 -4.64 14.41
N ASN A 215 8.51 -5.36 15.48
CA ASN A 215 9.39 -4.95 16.57
C ASN A 215 10.83 -4.62 16.15
N ASN A 216 11.28 -5.10 15.01
CA ASN A 216 12.62 -4.79 14.52
C ASN A 216 12.81 -3.29 14.22
N ALA A 217 11.70 -2.60 13.86
CA ALA A 217 11.68 -1.16 13.55
C ALA A 217 11.12 -0.30 14.70
N ASN A 218 11.12 -0.78 15.94
CA ASN A 218 10.49 -0.09 17.08
C ASN A 218 10.95 1.34 17.26
N ASN A 219 12.23 1.65 17.07
CA ASN A 219 12.75 3.01 17.26
C ASN A 219 12.10 4.01 16.30
N VAL A 220 11.89 3.63 15.05
CA VAL A 220 11.22 4.46 14.04
C VAL A 220 9.71 4.55 14.33
N LEU A 221 9.09 3.42 14.71
CA LEU A 221 7.67 3.36 15.03
C LEU A 221 7.28 4.17 16.27
N LEU A 222 8.18 4.26 17.25
CA LEU A 222 7.98 5.04 18.49
C LEU A 222 8.35 6.52 18.35
N SER A 223 9.00 6.91 17.25
CA SER A 223 9.30 8.31 16.95
C SER A 223 8.12 9.02 16.30
N ASP A 224 8.22 10.34 16.16
CA ASP A 224 7.24 11.15 15.42
C ASP A 224 7.47 11.12 13.91
N PHE A 225 8.37 10.25 13.40
CA PHE A 225 8.80 10.23 12.01
C PHE A 225 7.64 10.20 11.01
N PHE A 226 6.78 9.19 11.08
CA PHE A 226 5.70 9.02 10.11
C PHE A 226 4.66 10.13 10.19
N LYS A 227 4.37 10.62 11.40
CA LYS A 227 3.46 11.75 11.60
C LYS A 227 4.02 13.01 10.92
N THR A 228 5.25 13.38 11.25
CA THR A 228 5.88 14.59 10.72
C THR A 228 6.08 14.49 9.19
N VAL A 229 6.58 13.35 8.69
CA VAL A 229 6.80 13.18 7.26
C VAL A 229 5.48 13.22 6.49
N SER A 230 4.39 12.64 7.00
CA SER A 230 3.08 12.67 6.31
C SER A 230 2.53 14.09 6.12
N GLU A 231 2.83 15.00 7.04
CA GLU A 231 2.39 16.39 6.96
C GLU A 231 3.14 17.20 5.87
N TYR A 232 4.40 16.83 5.58
CA TYR A 232 5.26 17.62 4.70
C TYR A 232 5.69 16.94 3.41
N ILE A 233 5.42 15.64 3.24
CA ILE A 233 5.97 14.83 2.15
C ILE A 233 5.70 15.43 0.76
N GLU A 234 4.52 15.99 0.52
CA GLU A 234 4.16 16.57 -0.76
C GLU A 234 4.94 17.84 -1.10
N THR A 235 5.61 18.45 -0.13
CA THR A 235 6.46 19.65 -0.32
C THR A 235 7.94 19.31 -0.37
N ILE A 236 8.34 18.09 -0.10
CA ILE A 236 9.73 17.65 -0.10
C ILE A 236 10.15 17.25 -1.51
N PRO A 237 11.13 17.93 -2.14
CA PRO A 237 11.60 17.59 -3.47
C PRO A 237 12.29 16.21 -3.47
N TYR A 238 12.20 15.47 -4.57
CA TYR A 238 12.73 14.11 -4.70
C TYR A 238 14.24 14.01 -4.41
N GLY A 239 15.02 15.03 -4.69
CA GLY A 239 16.45 15.08 -4.36
C GLY A 239 16.76 15.11 -2.86
N SER A 240 15.75 15.37 -2.01
CA SER A 240 15.86 15.40 -0.55
C SER A 240 15.24 14.20 0.13
N TRP A 241 14.54 13.32 -0.59
CA TRP A 241 13.89 12.16 0.04
C TRP A 241 14.88 11.25 0.78
N CYS A 242 16.10 11.06 0.25
CA CYS A 242 17.10 10.25 0.93
C CYS A 242 17.43 10.77 2.32
N LYS A 243 17.60 12.09 2.48
CA LYS A 243 17.90 12.71 3.78
C LYS A 243 16.81 12.46 4.83
N VAL A 244 15.55 12.36 4.39
CA VAL A 244 14.41 12.09 5.27
C VAL A 244 14.34 10.60 5.59
N PHE A 245 14.31 9.75 4.57
CA PHE A 245 14.08 8.33 4.76
C PHE A 245 15.29 7.57 5.29
N GLU A 246 16.52 8.10 5.16
CA GLU A 246 17.71 7.43 5.72
C GLU A 246 17.65 7.24 7.24
N LEU A 247 16.86 8.05 7.95
CA LEU A 247 16.59 7.86 9.36
C LEU A 247 15.91 6.52 9.65
N THR A 248 15.15 5.98 8.71
CA THR A 248 14.42 4.72 8.88
C THR A 248 15.29 3.48 8.73
N TRP A 249 16.45 3.58 8.08
CA TRP A 249 17.48 2.54 8.03
C TRP A 249 18.78 2.98 8.71
N ASN A 250 18.63 3.69 9.83
CA ASN A 250 19.71 4.04 10.74
C ASN A 250 20.86 4.84 10.07
N CYS A 251 20.53 5.62 9.04
CA CYS A 251 21.51 6.35 8.21
C CYS A 251 22.61 5.46 7.61
N ASN A 252 22.33 4.17 7.38
CA ASN A 252 23.31 3.28 6.81
C ASN A 252 23.72 3.73 5.41
N PRO A 253 25.03 4.01 5.14
CA PRO A 253 25.47 4.64 3.91
C PRO A 253 25.25 3.79 2.67
N ASN A 254 25.24 2.46 2.79
CA ASN A 254 25.01 1.56 1.67
C ASN A 254 23.56 1.60 1.20
N PHE A 255 22.61 1.63 2.14
CA PHE A 255 21.19 1.76 1.83
C PHE A 255 20.86 3.17 1.34
N SER A 256 21.43 4.22 1.93
CA SER A 256 21.25 5.61 1.49
C SER A 256 21.79 5.79 0.07
N ARG A 257 22.96 5.23 -0.27
CA ARG A 257 23.50 5.25 -1.63
C ARG A 257 22.62 4.50 -2.62
N LEU A 258 22.13 3.31 -2.25
CA LEU A 258 21.23 2.53 -3.08
C LEU A 258 19.94 3.30 -3.37
N PHE A 259 19.29 3.85 -2.35
CA PHE A 259 18.05 4.62 -2.50
C PHE A 259 18.25 5.85 -3.39
N THR A 260 19.32 6.62 -3.16
CA THR A 260 19.65 7.80 -3.97
C THR A 260 19.83 7.43 -5.44
N THR A 261 20.55 6.34 -5.72
CA THR A 261 20.76 5.84 -7.08
C THR A 261 19.43 5.45 -7.73
N LEU A 262 18.58 4.70 -7.03
CA LEU A 262 17.28 4.27 -7.57
C LEU A 262 16.35 5.46 -7.83
N VAL A 263 16.24 6.43 -6.92
CA VAL A 263 15.42 7.63 -7.12
C VAL A 263 15.91 8.44 -8.31
N SER A 264 17.22 8.64 -8.43
CA SER A 264 17.82 9.36 -9.55
C SER A 264 17.52 8.71 -10.90
N GLU A 265 17.68 7.38 -10.98
CA GLU A 265 17.39 6.63 -12.23
C GLU A 265 15.88 6.61 -12.54
N TYR A 266 15.04 6.47 -11.52
CA TYR A 266 13.59 6.43 -11.71
C TYR A 266 13.02 7.79 -12.17
N SER A 267 13.65 8.89 -11.77
CA SER A 267 13.26 10.23 -12.22
C SER A 267 13.36 10.39 -13.75
N LYS A 268 14.26 9.65 -14.43
CA LYS A 268 14.43 9.69 -15.88
C LYS A 268 13.21 9.16 -16.66
N ILE A 269 12.38 8.35 -16.02
CA ILE A 269 11.07 7.90 -16.56
C ILE A 269 9.91 8.53 -15.80
N SER A 270 10.12 9.68 -15.16
CA SER A 270 9.12 10.50 -14.46
C SER A 270 8.33 9.73 -13.41
N PHE A 271 8.97 8.77 -12.74
CA PHE A 271 8.35 7.90 -11.71
C PHE A 271 7.08 7.17 -12.18
N LYS A 272 6.98 6.87 -13.49
CA LYS A 272 5.80 6.21 -14.07
C LYS A 272 5.73 4.75 -13.63
N THR A 273 4.61 4.39 -13.01
CA THR A 273 4.34 3.01 -12.57
C THR A 273 3.88 2.10 -13.70
N ASP A 274 3.15 2.61 -14.69
CA ASP A 274 2.77 1.86 -15.89
C ASP A 274 3.60 2.34 -17.07
N VAL A 275 4.39 1.44 -17.65
CA VAL A 275 5.21 1.72 -18.82
C VAL A 275 5.12 0.57 -19.82
N TYR A 276 5.55 0.83 -21.07
CA TYR A 276 5.62 -0.13 -22.15
C TYR A 276 7.04 -0.21 -22.69
N ILE A 277 7.46 -1.44 -23.03
CA ILE A 277 8.78 -1.70 -23.62
C ILE A 277 8.64 -2.50 -24.90
N PRO A 278 9.60 -2.44 -25.83
CA PRO A 278 9.64 -3.34 -26.99
C PRO A 278 9.68 -4.80 -26.54
N PHE A 279 8.94 -5.66 -27.25
CA PHE A 279 8.88 -7.08 -26.95
C PHE A 279 10.26 -7.76 -27.01
N ASP A 280 11.15 -7.27 -27.89
CA ASP A 280 12.51 -7.76 -28.02
C ASP A 280 13.34 -7.69 -26.72
N ALA A 281 12.99 -6.77 -25.81
CA ALA A 281 13.63 -6.68 -24.51
C ALA A 281 13.34 -7.87 -23.59
N LEU A 282 12.34 -8.69 -23.93
CA LEU A 282 11.94 -9.89 -23.20
C LEU A 282 12.48 -11.20 -23.82
N LEU A 283 13.10 -11.12 -25.00
CA LEU A 283 13.69 -12.30 -25.62
C LEU A 283 14.98 -12.72 -24.92
N ASN A 284 15.14 -14.02 -24.74
CA ASN A 284 16.31 -14.60 -24.07
C ASN A 284 17.64 -14.23 -24.77
N ASP A 285 17.65 -14.24 -26.11
CA ASP A 285 18.84 -13.90 -26.90
C ASP A 285 19.30 -12.46 -26.71
N ASN A 286 18.38 -11.57 -26.34
CA ASN A 286 18.63 -10.15 -26.03
C ASN A 286 18.86 -9.88 -24.53
N GLY A 287 18.97 -10.92 -23.69
CA GLY A 287 18.99 -10.78 -22.24
C GLY A 287 17.63 -10.29 -21.72
N THR A 288 16.72 -11.23 -21.54
CA THR A 288 15.35 -10.92 -21.11
C THR A 288 15.31 -10.11 -19.82
N LEU A 289 14.45 -9.08 -19.77
CA LEU A 289 14.22 -8.25 -18.57
C LEU A 289 13.80 -9.06 -17.35
N LEU A 290 13.25 -10.26 -17.55
CA LEU A 290 12.80 -11.12 -16.45
C LEU A 290 13.95 -11.66 -15.60
N GLN A 291 15.19 -11.69 -16.10
CA GLN A 291 16.33 -12.26 -15.40
C GLN A 291 16.67 -11.48 -14.13
N VAL A 292 16.80 -12.22 -13.04
CA VAL A 292 17.17 -11.66 -11.74
C VAL A 292 18.60 -11.08 -11.68
N GLN A 293 19.46 -11.49 -12.60
CA GLN A 293 20.87 -11.06 -12.69
C GLN A 293 21.04 -9.55 -12.94
N TRP A 294 20.02 -8.88 -13.50
CA TRP A 294 20.03 -7.44 -13.66
C TRP A 294 20.19 -6.69 -12.34
N LEU A 295 19.64 -7.24 -11.25
CA LEU A 295 19.73 -6.62 -9.92
C LEU A 295 21.17 -6.69 -9.37
N ASP A 296 21.98 -7.66 -9.80
CA ASP A 296 23.39 -7.77 -9.38
C ASP A 296 24.24 -6.60 -9.91
N LEU A 297 23.82 -5.96 -10.98
CA LEU A 297 24.53 -4.84 -11.61
C LEU A 297 24.21 -3.48 -11.01
N VAL A 298 23.15 -3.36 -10.22
CA VAL A 298 22.70 -2.06 -9.64
C VAL A 298 23.77 -1.40 -8.79
N CYS A 299 24.56 -2.20 -8.07
CA CYS A 299 25.58 -1.71 -7.15
C CYS A 299 27.00 -1.66 -7.78
N GLY A 300 27.09 -1.72 -9.11
CA GLY A 300 28.37 -1.59 -9.83
C GLY A 300 29.25 -2.85 -9.80
N ASN A 301 28.65 -4.02 -9.68
CA ASN A 301 29.40 -5.29 -9.72
C ASN A 301 29.76 -5.68 -11.17
N GLU A 302 30.60 -4.87 -11.81
CA GLU A 302 31.11 -5.09 -13.19
C GLU A 302 31.96 -6.36 -13.32
N GLN A 303 32.44 -6.92 -12.21
CA GLN A 303 33.33 -8.10 -12.19
C GLN A 303 32.62 -9.43 -12.40
N LYS A 304 31.30 -9.49 -12.28
CA LYS A 304 30.56 -10.64 -12.79
C LYS A 304 30.41 -10.45 -14.28
N GLU A 305 31.14 -11.25 -15.07
CA GLU A 305 30.93 -11.41 -16.51
C GLU A 305 29.47 -11.85 -16.77
N VAL A 306 28.58 -10.91 -16.75
CA VAL A 306 27.20 -11.10 -17.18
C VAL A 306 27.23 -10.85 -18.68
N ASN A 307 27.36 -11.92 -19.47
CA ASN A 307 27.20 -11.87 -20.93
C ASN A 307 25.74 -11.58 -21.30
N LEU A 308 25.31 -10.35 -21.03
CA LEU A 308 24.00 -9.83 -21.42
C LEU A 308 24.17 -9.03 -22.71
N PRO A 309 23.65 -9.49 -23.84
CA PRO A 309 23.98 -8.92 -25.14
C PRO A 309 23.38 -7.54 -25.39
N VAL A 310 22.27 -7.19 -24.72
CA VAL A 310 21.60 -5.88 -24.84
C VAL A 310 21.29 -5.31 -23.47
N LEU A 311 22.01 -4.26 -23.09
CA LEU A 311 21.96 -3.65 -21.75
C LEU A 311 20.85 -2.62 -21.59
N THR A 312 20.29 -2.11 -22.68
CA THR A 312 19.33 -1.00 -22.69
C THR A 312 18.04 -1.37 -23.43
N THR A 313 17.01 -0.60 -23.21
CA THR A 313 15.73 -0.67 -23.93
C THR A 313 15.03 0.69 -23.89
N ASP A 314 14.20 0.96 -24.89
CA ASP A 314 13.35 2.15 -24.88
C ASP A 314 12.16 1.94 -23.93
N VAL A 315 11.74 3.01 -23.24
CA VAL A 315 10.62 3.01 -22.32
C VAL A 315 9.57 4.02 -22.76
N TYR A 316 8.33 3.59 -22.87
CA TYR A 316 7.21 4.38 -23.37
C TYR A 316 6.13 4.53 -22.30
N ALA A 317 5.43 5.67 -22.32
CA ALA A 317 4.24 5.89 -21.52
C ALA A 317 3.01 5.13 -22.09
N PRO A 318 1.90 5.00 -21.31
CA PRO A 318 0.68 4.37 -21.79
C PRO A 318 0.05 5.00 -23.03
N ASP A 319 0.26 6.30 -23.25
CA ASP A 319 -0.19 7.02 -24.45
C ASP A 319 0.69 6.75 -25.68
N GLY A 320 1.81 6.04 -25.50
CA GLY A 320 2.78 5.68 -26.54
C GLY A 320 3.91 6.68 -26.74
N SER A 321 3.95 7.77 -25.99
CA SER A 321 5.06 8.71 -25.99
C SER A 321 6.32 8.07 -25.40
N LEU A 322 7.49 8.46 -25.95
CA LEU A 322 8.79 7.98 -25.47
C LEU A 322 9.12 8.70 -24.14
N LEU A 323 9.28 7.95 -23.05
CA LEU A 323 9.75 8.46 -21.77
C LEU A 323 11.26 8.52 -21.69
N ALA A 324 11.94 7.43 -22.09
CA ALA A 324 13.38 7.36 -22.10
C ALA A 324 13.87 6.49 -23.25
N LYS A 325 14.89 6.95 -23.94
CA LYS A 325 15.62 6.19 -24.95
C LYS A 325 16.82 5.50 -24.31
N ASP A 326 17.13 4.29 -24.74
CA ASP A 326 18.30 3.52 -24.28
C ASP A 326 18.38 3.41 -22.74
N PHE A 327 17.23 3.21 -22.08
CA PHE A 327 17.16 3.08 -20.62
C PHE A 327 17.78 1.75 -20.16
N GLN A 328 18.59 1.78 -19.10
CA GLN A 328 19.29 0.60 -18.61
C GLN A 328 18.34 -0.47 -18.05
N LYS A 329 18.40 -1.68 -18.56
CA LYS A 329 17.61 -2.83 -18.10
C LYS A 329 17.86 -3.17 -16.63
N THR A 330 19.05 -2.89 -16.12
CA THR A 330 19.40 -3.03 -14.70
C THR A 330 18.42 -2.30 -13.79
N TYR A 331 18.19 -1.01 -14.06
CA TYR A 331 17.27 -0.23 -13.26
C TYR A 331 15.80 -0.55 -13.57
N LEU A 332 15.49 -0.75 -14.85
CA LEU A 332 14.12 -1.13 -15.23
C LEU A 332 13.71 -2.47 -14.58
N SER A 333 14.59 -3.49 -14.59
CA SER A 333 14.34 -4.76 -13.89
C SER A 333 14.21 -4.58 -12.37
N THR A 334 14.90 -3.60 -11.79
CA THR A 334 14.76 -3.29 -10.36
C THR A 334 13.40 -2.67 -10.05
N PHE A 335 12.93 -1.76 -10.90
CA PHE A 335 11.63 -1.12 -10.75
C PHE A 335 10.47 -2.04 -11.13
N ALA A 336 10.62 -2.90 -12.14
CA ALA A 336 9.56 -3.77 -12.63
C ALA A 336 9.03 -4.71 -11.54
N ALA A 337 7.76 -4.55 -11.19
CA ALA A 337 7.02 -5.47 -10.33
C ALA A 337 6.43 -6.61 -11.16
N GLU A 338 5.83 -6.28 -12.32
CA GLU A 338 5.08 -7.22 -13.14
C GLU A 338 5.30 -6.95 -14.63
N VAL A 339 5.42 -8.02 -15.41
CA VAL A 339 5.34 -8.00 -16.88
C VAL A 339 4.07 -8.76 -17.27
N THR A 340 3.25 -8.16 -18.12
CA THR A 340 1.96 -8.74 -18.54
C THR A 340 2.06 -9.31 -19.95
N PHE A 341 1.75 -10.60 -20.09
CA PHE A 341 1.62 -11.27 -21.38
C PHE A 341 0.15 -11.57 -21.68
N VAL A 342 -0.31 -11.11 -22.83
CA VAL A 342 -1.64 -11.45 -23.37
C VAL A 342 -1.53 -12.76 -24.11
N LEU A 343 -2.30 -13.75 -23.66
CA LEU A 343 -2.33 -15.10 -24.24
C LEU A 343 -3.19 -15.13 -25.50
N PRO A 344 -2.83 -15.93 -26.53
CA PRO A 344 -3.67 -16.12 -27.69
C PRO A 344 -4.99 -16.83 -27.34
N GLU A 345 -6.03 -16.56 -28.11
CA GLU A 345 -7.39 -17.10 -27.91
C GLU A 345 -7.43 -18.63 -27.95
N SER A 346 -6.52 -19.27 -28.71
CA SER A 346 -6.38 -20.73 -28.77
C SER A 346 -6.14 -21.34 -27.38
N ILE A 347 -5.29 -20.72 -26.57
CA ILE A 347 -5.02 -21.16 -25.19
C ILE A 347 -6.25 -20.94 -24.31
N ALA A 348 -6.94 -19.79 -24.42
CA ALA A 348 -8.16 -19.51 -23.67
C ALA A 348 -9.30 -20.48 -23.99
N THR A 349 -9.41 -20.93 -25.24
CA THR A 349 -10.42 -21.90 -25.67
C THR A 349 -10.17 -23.28 -25.09
N GLN A 350 -8.91 -23.71 -25.03
CA GLN A 350 -8.54 -25.00 -24.45
C GLN A 350 -8.58 -25.02 -22.93
N HIS A 351 -8.34 -23.88 -22.30
CA HIS A 351 -8.33 -23.73 -20.85
C HIS A 351 -9.35 -22.65 -20.41
N PRO A 352 -10.65 -22.98 -20.34
CA PRO A 352 -11.72 -22.01 -20.12
C PRO A 352 -11.60 -21.19 -18.81
N PHE A 353 -10.90 -21.71 -17.78
CA PHE A 353 -10.67 -20.95 -16.55
C PHE A 353 -9.89 -19.65 -16.80
N LEU A 354 -9.02 -19.62 -17.84
CA LEU A 354 -8.26 -18.43 -18.23
C LEU A 354 -9.14 -17.29 -18.77
N GLN A 355 -10.38 -17.57 -19.14
CA GLN A 355 -11.32 -16.52 -19.51
C GLN A 355 -11.77 -15.68 -18.31
N LYS A 356 -11.60 -16.19 -17.09
CA LYS A 356 -12.02 -15.52 -15.84
C LYS A 356 -10.89 -15.27 -14.85
N LEU A 357 -9.77 -15.99 -14.97
CA LEU A 357 -8.62 -15.89 -14.08
C LEU A 357 -7.37 -15.52 -14.84
N ASP A 358 -6.52 -14.71 -14.20
CA ASP A 358 -5.13 -14.52 -14.62
C ASP A 358 -4.22 -15.46 -13.81
N LEU A 359 -3.11 -15.88 -14.41
CA LEU A 359 -2.06 -16.62 -13.71
C LEU A 359 -0.87 -15.69 -13.41
N LEU A 360 -0.33 -15.80 -12.20
CA LEU A 360 0.85 -15.06 -11.77
C LEU A 360 1.98 -16.04 -11.43
N ASP A 361 3.09 -15.95 -12.17
CA ASP A 361 4.34 -16.65 -11.80
C ASP A 361 5.19 -15.71 -10.95
N PHE A 362 5.33 -16.03 -9.64
CA PHE A 362 6.13 -15.26 -8.72
C PHE A 362 7.60 -15.67 -8.75
N PRO A 363 8.54 -14.72 -8.60
CA PRO A 363 9.92 -15.03 -8.28
C PRO A 363 10.01 -15.97 -7.09
N GLY A 364 10.99 -16.86 -7.11
CA GLY A 364 11.17 -17.84 -6.03
C GLY A 364 11.58 -17.19 -4.72
N ALA A 365 10.81 -17.46 -3.67
CA ALA A 365 11.16 -17.03 -2.32
C ALA A 365 12.53 -17.60 -1.89
N ARG A 366 13.26 -16.84 -1.10
CA ARG A 366 14.59 -17.20 -0.59
C ARG A 366 14.67 -17.01 0.93
N ASN A 367 15.52 -17.77 1.58
CA ASN A 367 15.81 -17.56 2.98
C ASN A 367 16.46 -16.19 3.18
N ARG A 368 16.17 -15.55 4.31
CA ARG A 368 16.77 -14.27 4.69
C ARG A 368 18.28 -14.43 4.91
N LEU A 369 19.01 -13.34 4.71
CA LEU A 369 20.42 -13.23 5.05
C LEU A 369 20.56 -12.80 6.51
N ASP A 370 21.76 -12.99 7.00
CA ASP A 370 22.15 -12.56 8.35
C ASP A 370 23.49 -11.83 8.23
N ARG A 371 23.44 -10.61 7.64
CA ARG A 371 24.62 -9.77 7.41
C ARG A 371 24.80 -8.81 8.57
N ILE A 372 26.04 -8.63 9.04
CA ILE A 372 26.35 -7.66 10.10
C ILE A 372 26.38 -6.25 9.49
N GLU A 373 25.65 -5.31 10.08
CA GLU A 373 25.46 -3.94 9.57
C GLU A 373 26.77 -3.22 9.28
N ASN A 374 27.73 -3.29 10.22
CA ASN A 374 29.02 -2.59 10.14
C ASN A 374 29.99 -3.20 9.12
N ASP A 375 29.75 -4.44 8.67
CA ASP A 375 30.62 -5.16 7.74
C ASP A 375 30.06 -5.15 6.30
N LEU A 376 28.95 -4.45 6.04
CA LEU A 376 28.31 -4.42 4.73
C LEU A 376 29.19 -3.78 3.66
N ASP A 377 29.43 -4.52 2.59
CA ASP A 377 30.09 -4.01 1.39
C ASP A 377 29.05 -3.70 0.29
N TYR A 378 29.10 -2.47 -0.25
CA TYR A 378 28.12 -2.01 -1.25
C TYR A 378 28.10 -2.86 -2.52
N VAL A 379 29.25 -3.32 -2.98
CA VAL A 379 29.37 -4.07 -4.24
C VAL A 379 29.10 -5.55 -4.06
N LYS A 380 29.48 -6.12 -2.90
CA LYS A 380 29.39 -7.57 -2.65
C LYS A 380 28.04 -7.97 -2.05
N ASP A 381 27.57 -7.22 -1.03
CA ASP A 381 26.42 -7.64 -0.23
C ASP A 381 25.11 -7.02 -0.71
N MET A 382 25.10 -5.73 -1.10
CA MET A 382 23.88 -5.02 -1.46
C MET A 382 23.11 -5.64 -2.64
N PRO A 383 23.74 -6.18 -3.71
CA PRO A 383 23.00 -6.85 -4.78
C PRO A 383 22.17 -8.04 -4.29
N GLU A 384 22.73 -8.84 -3.39
CA GLU A 384 22.03 -10.01 -2.85
C GLU A 384 20.90 -9.58 -1.91
N ILE A 385 21.15 -8.59 -1.06
CA ILE A 385 20.14 -7.99 -0.17
C ILE A 385 18.98 -7.41 -0.97
N LEU A 386 19.26 -6.58 -2.01
CA LEU A 386 18.26 -6.00 -2.89
C LEU A 386 17.40 -7.08 -3.57
N ARG A 387 18.02 -8.11 -4.12
CA ARG A 387 17.34 -9.20 -4.79
C ARG A 387 16.38 -9.95 -3.86
N ARG A 388 16.83 -10.28 -2.64
CA ARG A 388 16.00 -10.98 -1.64
C ARG A 388 14.87 -10.11 -1.15
N GLY A 389 15.18 -8.86 -0.82
CA GLY A 389 14.20 -7.89 -0.39
C GLY A 389 13.11 -7.65 -1.44
N LYS A 390 13.51 -7.49 -2.71
CA LYS A 390 12.54 -7.32 -3.80
C LYS A 390 11.58 -8.50 -3.90
N VAL A 391 12.10 -9.73 -3.92
CA VAL A 391 11.27 -10.93 -4.05
C VAL A 391 10.28 -11.07 -2.88
N ALA A 392 10.73 -10.83 -1.65
CA ALA A 392 9.88 -10.87 -0.47
C ALA A 392 8.83 -9.76 -0.50
N TYR A 393 9.26 -8.54 -0.84
CA TYR A 393 8.37 -7.40 -0.94
C TYR A 393 7.27 -7.59 -1.99
N LEU A 394 7.59 -8.11 -3.17
CA LEU A 394 6.61 -8.34 -4.24
C LEU A 394 5.42 -9.19 -3.77
N PHE A 395 5.68 -10.26 -3.03
CA PHE A 395 4.59 -11.09 -2.52
C PHE A 395 3.74 -10.34 -1.50
N ASN A 396 4.38 -9.68 -0.52
CA ASN A 396 3.68 -8.87 0.49
C ASN A 396 2.83 -7.77 -0.15
N LYS A 397 3.37 -7.06 -1.16
CA LYS A 397 2.65 -6.05 -1.92
C LYS A 397 1.36 -6.59 -2.54
N TYR A 398 1.42 -7.74 -3.21
CA TYR A 398 0.27 -8.31 -3.89
C TYR A 398 -0.79 -8.85 -2.91
N VAL A 399 -0.38 -9.29 -1.73
CA VAL A 399 -1.29 -9.63 -0.64
C VAL A 399 -1.98 -8.37 -0.09
N ILE A 400 -1.20 -7.34 0.26
CA ILE A 400 -1.74 -6.08 0.83
C ILE A 400 -2.67 -5.38 -0.16
N THR A 401 -2.33 -5.36 -1.45
CA THR A 401 -3.14 -4.73 -2.50
C THR A 401 -4.27 -5.61 -3.02
N LYS A 402 -4.53 -6.77 -2.37
CA LYS A 402 -5.64 -7.69 -2.71
C LYS A 402 -5.60 -8.21 -4.16
N ARG A 403 -4.41 -8.34 -4.73
CA ARG A 403 -4.22 -8.77 -6.12
C ARG A 403 -4.09 -10.28 -6.28
N ILE A 404 -3.98 -11.05 -5.19
CA ILE A 404 -3.95 -12.51 -5.16
C ILE A 404 -5.28 -13.04 -4.66
N SER A 405 -6.03 -13.72 -5.52
CA SER A 405 -7.33 -14.32 -5.16
C SER A 405 -7.23 -15.79 -4.80
N SER A 406 -6.18 -16.47 -5.27
CA SER A 406 -5.89 -17.88 -4.96
C SER A 406 -4.38 -18.10 -5.04
N ILE A 407 -3.88 -19.06 -4.25
CA ILE A 407 -2.45 -19.41 -4.23
C ILE A 407 -2.29 -20.89 -4.59
N MET A 408 -1.41 -21.19 -5.53
CA MET A 408 -0.80 -22.49 -5.74
C MET A 408 0.56 -22.50 -5.02
N PHE A 409 0.58 -23.01 -3.80
CA PHE A 409 1.82 -23.11 -3.02
C PHE A 409 2.62 -24.32 -3.48
N CYS A 410 3.72 -24.06 -4.18
CA CYS A 410 4.62 -25.08 -4.72
C CYS A 410 5.71 -25.43 -3.70
N HIS A 411 5.89 -26.71 -3.40
CA HIS A 411 6.96 -27.16 -2.51
C HIS A 411 7.60 -28.46 -3.01
N HIS A 412 8.83 -28.66 -2.59
CA HIS A 412 9.69 -29.80 -2.93
C HIS A 412 10.00 -30.59 -1.66
N ASN A 413 10.38 -31.89 -1.77
CA ASN A 413 10.49 -32.71 -0.58
C ASN A 413 11.77 -32.46 0.25
N ASP A 414 12.77 -31.74 -0.28
CA ASP A 414 14.02 -31.42 0.42
C ASP A 414 14.03 -30.05 1.09
N GLN A 415 12.92 -29.34 1.13
CA GLN A 415 12.89 -27.93 1.52
C GLN A 415 12.42 -27.71 2.94
N LYS A 416 13.29 -27.05 3.69
CA LYS A 416 13.02 -26.50 5.02
C LYS A 416 12.68 -25.01 4.89
N SER A 417 11.48 -24.68 4.47
CA SER A 417 11.04 -23.30 4.28
C SER A 417 10.34 -22.75 5.51
N ALA A 418 11.09 -22.53 6.58
CA ALA A 418 10.52 -22.09 7.86
C ALA A 418 9.70 -20.80 7.80
N ASN A 419 10.01 -19.89 6.87
CA ASN A 419 9.35 -18.58 6.82
C ASN A 419 8.15 -18.50 5.86
N LEU A 420 8.05 -19.40 4.88
CA LEU A 420 6.93 -19.37 3.92
C LEU A 420 5.61 -19.76 4.57
N GLY A 421 5.62 -20.65 5.56
CA GLY A 421 4.44 -21.03 6.32
C GLY A 421 3.73 -19.84 6.96
N ASN A 422 4.47 -18.91 7.57
CA ASN A 422 3.92 -17.69 8.17
C ASN A 422 3.27 -16.76 7.15
N THR A 423 3.87 -16.63 5.98
CA THR A 423 3.34 -15.80 4.89
C THR A 423 2.03 -16.37 4.35
N ILE A 424 1.98 -17.69 4.12
CA ILE A 424 0.75 -18.39 3.72
C ILE A 424 -0.32 -18.31 4.80
N LYS A 425 0.06 -18.51 6.08
CA LYS A 425 -0.87 -18.36 7.21
C LYS A 425 -1.55 -17.01 7.20
N ARG A 426 -0.78 -15.92 7.10
CA ARG A 426 -1.34 -14.56 7.05
C ARG A 426 -2.33 -14.41 5.91
N TRP A 427 -1.95 -14.84 4.71
CA TRP A 427 -2.85 -14.78 3.57
C TRP A 427 -4.14 -15.60 3.78
N VAL A 428 -4.04 -16.81 4.35
CA VAL A 428 -5.21 -17.64 4.68
C VAL A 428 -6.13 -16.93 5.68
N GLU A 429 -5.56 -16.35 6.73
CA GLU A 429 -6.32 -15.65 7.78
C GLU A 429 -7.00 -14.40 7.25
N ASP A 430 -6.35 -13.65 6.35
CA ASP A 430 -6.86 -12.40 5.80
C ASP A 430 -7.84 -12.62 4.64
N GLU A 431 -7.63 -13.64 3.80
CA GLU A 431 -8.40 -13.84 2.58
C GLU A 431 -9.44 -14.95 2.66
N ILE A 432 -9.23 -15.96 3.50
CA ILE A 432 -10.15 -17.10 3.61
C ILE A 432 -10.88 -17.10 4.96
N GLY A 433 -10.15 -16.89 6.05
CA GLY A 433 -10.71 -16.80 7.39
C GLY A 433 -9.79 -17.35 8.48
N LYS A 434 -9.93 -16.79 9.68
CA LYS A 434 -9.13 -17.15 10.88
C LYS A 434 -9.61 -18.42 11.54
N THR A 435 -10.92 -18.66 11.51
CA THR A 435 -11.57 -19.78 12.18
C THR A 435 -12.05 -20.85 11.18
N PRO A 436 -12.20 -22.11 11.59
CA PRO A 436 -12.79 -23.15 10.74
C PRO A 436 -14.18 -22.79 10.22
N LYS A 437 -14.98 -22.06 11.00
CA LYS A 437 -16.31 -21.60 10.63
C LYS A 437 -16.25 -20.58 9.49
N GLU A 438 -15.42 -19.52 9.61
CA GLU A 438 -15.22 -18.52 8.56
C GLU A 438 -14.73 -19.16 7.26
N ARG A 439 -13.77 -20.09 7.35
CA ARG A 439 -13.28 -20.84 6.19
C ARG A 439 -14.38 -21.70 5.56
N THR A 440 -15.26 -22.28 6.35
CA THR A 440 -16.43 -23.05 5.84
C THR A 440 -17.40 -22.14 5.08
N GLU A 441 -17.67 -20.96 5.62
CA GLU A 441 -18.51 -19.95 4.95
C GLU A 441 -17.87 -19.55 3.61
N HIS A 442 -16.58 -19.24 3.59
CA HIS A 442 -15.86 -18.91 2.36
C HIS A 442 -15.88 -20.07 1.34
N LEU A 443 -15.70 -21.33 1.79
CA LEU A 443 -15.75 -22.49 0.91
C LEU A 443 -17.13 -22.70 0.26
N ARG A 444 -18.20 -22.30 0.88
CA ARG A 444 -19.55 -22.32 0.26
C ARG A 444 -19.62 -21.38 -0.93
N ASP A 445 -18.99 -20.22 -0.82
CA ASP A 445 -18.95 -19.23 -1.90
C ASP A 445 -18.06 -19.69 -3.07
N THR A 446 -17.12 -20.60 -2.83
CA THR A 446 -16.15 -21.13 -3.82
C THR A 446 -16.44 -22.57 -4.27
N ASP A 447 -17.70 -23.00 -4.24
CA ASP A 447 -18.11 -24.38 -4.63
C ASP A 447 -17.35 -25.48 -3.88
N ASN A 448 -17.03 -25.26 -2.61
CA ASN A 448 -16.23 -26.12 -1.75
C ASN A 448 -14.81 -26.44 -2.29
N VAL A 449 -14.28 -25.60 -3.17
CA VAL A 449 -12.88 -25.67 -3.61
C VAL A 449 -12.07 -24.65 -2.81
N SER A 450 -10.98 -25.09 -2.20
CA SER A 450 -10.09 -24.18 -1.47
C SER A 450 -9.38 -23.21 -2.41
N PRO A 451 -9.34 -21.90 -2.12
CA PRO A 451 -8.47 -20.97 -2.85
C PRO A 451 -6.97 -21.18 -2.59
N LEU A 452 -6.59 -21.91 -1.54
CA LEU A 452 -5.24 -22.40 -1.33
C LEU A 452 -5.14 -23.82 -1.93
N LEU A 453 -4.22 -23.99 -2.90
CA LEU A 453 -3.85 -25.28 -3.47
C LEU A 453 -2.39 -25.54 -3.09
N ILE A 454 -2.08 -26.65 -2.44
CA ILE A 454 -0.71 -27.09 -2.18
C ILE A 454 -0.27 -28.00 -3.33
N VAL A 455 0.74 -27.57 -4.07
CA VAL A 455 1.25 -28.33 -5.23
C VAL A 455 2.56 -29.02 -4.85
N ALA A 456 2.53 -30.33 -4.72
CA ALA A 456 3.67 -31.18 -4.45
C ALA A 456 4.46 -31.41 -5.74
N THR A 457 5.34 -30.48 -6.10
CA THR A 457 6.10 -30.49 -7.35
C THR A 457 7.22 -31.52 -7.34
N LYS A 458 7.73 -31.88 -8.53
CA LYS A 458 8.78 -32.92 -8.70
C LYS A 458 8.43 -34.24 -8.02
N PHE A 459 7.16 -34.62 -8.04
CA PHE A 459 6.65 -35.80 -7.38
C PHE A 459 7.25 -37.11 -7.94
N ASN A 460 7.81 -37.08 -9.18
CA ASN A 460 8.63 -38.15 -9.73
C ASN A 460 9.77 -38.57 -8.81
N LEU A 461 10.33 -37.69 -8.00
CA LEU A 461 11.42 -38.03 -7.07
C LEU A 461 10.89 -38.90 -5.91
N ASP A 462 9.65 -38.73 -5.49
CA ASP A 462 9.00 -39.55 -4.47
C ASP A 462 8.62 -40.91 -5.04
N MET A 463 8.46 -41.03 -6.36
CA MET A 463 8.12 -42.29 -7.05
C MET A 463 9.32 -43.09 -7.54
N THR A 464 10.53 -42.51 -7.52
CA THR A 464 11.72 -43.14 -8.12
C THR A 464 12.17 -44.34 -7.29
N LYS A 465 12.32 -45.51 -7.97
CA LYS A 465 12.79 -46.75 -7.34
C LYS A 465 14.24 -46.62 -6.88
N SER A 466 14.53 -47.11 -5.71
CA SER A 466 15.88 -47.29 -5.17
C SER A 466 16.21 -48.79 -5.08
N ASP A 467 17.47 -49.17 -5.27
CA ASP A 467 17.94 -50.54 -5.14
C ASP A 467 17.74 -51.13 -3.73
N LYS A 468 17.43 -50.25 -2.76
CA LYS A 468 17.21 -50.62 -1.35
C LYS A 468 15.72 -50.68 -1.00
N ASP A 469 14.82 -50.49 -1.93
CA ASP A 469 13.39 -50.47 -1.70
C ASP A 469 12.88 -51.88 -1.37
N THR A 470 12.36 -52.04 -0.17
CA THR A 470 11.56 -53.17 0.27
C THR A 470 10.14 -52.68 0.55
N ALA A 471 9.16 -53.57 0.61
CA ALA A 471 7.79 -53.17 0.91
C ALA A 471 7.65 -52.30 2.17
N GLU A 472 8.50 -52.54 3.20
CA GLU A 472 8.51 -51.76 4.44
C GLU A 472 9.14 -50.37 4.23
N LYS A 473 10.20 -50.26 3.40
CA LYS A 473 10.89 -49.00 3.12
C LYS A 473 10.13 -48.10 2.17
N LEU A 474 9.19 -48.57 1.40
CA LEU A 474 8.34 -47.74 0.54
C LEU A 474 7.57 -46.67 1.34
N THR A 475 7.36 -46.86 2.66
CA THR A 475 6.77 -45.85 3.52
C THR A 475 7.63 -44.59 3.65
N GLU A 476 8.96 -44.68 3.49
CA GLU A 476 9.90 -43.58 3.56
C GLU A 476 9.76 -42.60 2.36
N HIS A 477 9.20 -43.04 1.23
CA HIS A 477 8.92 -42.19 0.07
C HIS A 477 7.95 -41.05 0.38
N TRP A 478 7.11 -41.23 1.40
CA TRP A 478 6.03 -40.26 1.76
C TRP A 478 6.47 -39.26 2.83
N GLY A 479 7.76 -39.09 3.04
CA GLY A 479 8.34 -38.10 3.96
C GLY A 479 7.83 -36.68 3.75
N ARG A 480 7.51 -36.33 2.49
CA ARG A 480 6.88 -35.03 2.15
C ARG A 480 5.60 -34.79 2.94
N PHE A 481 4.73 -35.79 3.06
CA PHE A 481 3.43 -35.66 3.72
C PHE A 481 3.52 -35.89 5.21
N THR A 482 4.46 -36.71 5.67
CA THR A 482 4.59 -37.06 7.08
C THR A 482 5.53 -36.14 7.88
N LEU A 483 6.44 -35.45 7.22
CA LEU A 483 7.45 -34.58 7.84
C LEU A 483 7.42 -33.14 7.27
N VAL A 484 7.59 -32.97 5.95
CA VAL A 484 7.82 -31.64 5.36
C VAL A 484 6.60 -30.73 5.47
N LEU A 485 5.43 -31.19 5.04
CA LEU A 485 4.21 -30.38 5.15
C LEU A 485 3.78 -30.13 6.61
N PRO A 486 3.84 -31.11 7.53
CA PRO A 486 3.65 -30.84 8.95
C PRO A 486 4.68 -29.90 9.56
N GLU A 487 5.94 -29.90 9.12
CA GLU A 487 6.95 -28.93 9.58
C GLU A 487 6.59 -27.50 9.12
N ILE A 488 6.13 -27.34 7.88
CA ILE A 488 5.75 -26.01 7.33
C ILE A 488 4.44 -25.51 7.96
N PHE A 489 3.43 -26.35 8.10
CA PHE A 489 2.06 -25.96 8.42
C PHE A 489 1.51 -26.52 9.73
N GLY A 490 2.15 -27.50 10.35
CA GLY A 490 1.62 -28.23 11.51
C GLY A 490 1.50 -27.39 12.79
N SER A 491 2.25 -26.27 12.90
CA SER A 491 2.08 -25.29 13.98
C SER A 491 0.81 -24.46 13.83
N TYR A 492 0.16 -24.50 12.67
CA TYR A 492 -1.06 -23.75 12.39
C TYR A 492 -2.28 -24.67 12.49
N ASN A 493 -3.21 -24.35 13.35
CA ASN A 493 -4.43 -25.14 13.54
C ASN A 493 -5.22 -25.40 12.26
N TRP A 494 -5.10 -24.54 11.26
CA TRP A 494 -5.87 -24.66 10.03
C TRP A 494 -5.47 -25.89 9.17
N PHE A 495 -4.25 -26.35 9.24
CA PHE A 495 -3.83 -27.51 8.44
C PHE A 495 -4.58 -28.79 8.85
N ASP A 496 -4.77 -28.99 10.14
CA ASP A 496 -5.51 -30.13 10.70
C ASP A 496 -7.01 -29.86 10.89
N LYS A 497 -7.41 -28.59 10.98
CA LYS A 497 -8.77 -28.14 11.25
C LYS A 497 -9.18 -27.06 10.25
N TRP A 498 -9.21 -27.43 8.97
CA TRP A 498 -9.44 -26.47 7.88
C TRP A 498 -10.86 -25.93 7.89
N SER A 499 -11.86 -26.79 7.90
CA SER A 499 -13.28 -26.43 7.81
C SER A 499 -14.13 -27.27 8.73
N GLU A 500 -15.43 -26.99 8.78
CA GLU A 500 -16.41 -27.72 9.56
C GLU A 500 -17.42 -28.45 8.66
N ARG A 501 -17.70 -29.73 8.93
CA ARG A 501 -18.74 -30.48 8.26
C ARG A 501 -19.54 -31.27 9.33
N GLY A 502 -20.84 -30.95 9.44
CA GLY A 502 -21.71 -31.68 10.41
C GLY A 502 -21.24 -31.52 11.86
N GLY A 503 -20.67 -30.38 12.26
CA GLY A 503 -20.19 -30.12 13.63
C GLY A 503 -18.81 -30.70 13.97
N THR A 504 -18.15 -31.35 13.00
CA THR A 504 -16.77 -31.85 13.14
C THR A 504 -15.81 -31.09 12.24
N THR A 505 -14.57 -30.90 12.71
CA THR A 505 -13.52 -30.25 11.89
C THR A 505 -12.95 -31.24 10.88
N VAL A 506 -12.72 -30.75 9.65
CA VAL A 506 -12.12 -31.50 8.55
C VAL A 506 -10.74 -30.94 8.28
N PRO A 507 -9.70 -31.80 8.06
CA PRO A 507 -8.36 -31.32 7.72
C PRO A 507 -8.31 -30.70 6.32
N PHE A 508 -7.22 -30.01 6.01
CA PHE A 508 -6.95 -29.46 4.69
C PHE A 508 -6.75 -30.60 3.66
N GLN A 509 -7.46 -30.55 2.52
CA GLN A 509 -7.47 -31.63 1.53
C GLN A 509 -7.17 -31.19 0.08
N SER A 510 -6.69 -29.95 -0.12
CA SER A 510 -6.39 -29.43 -1.46
C SER A 510 -4.89 -29.57 -1.76
N ILE A 511 -4.40 -30.81 -1.78
CA ILE A 511 -3.00 -31.16 -2.08
C ILE A 511 -2.96 -31.90 -3.43
N TYR A 512 -2.12 -31.41 -4.33
CA TYR A 512 -2.00 -31.85 -5.71
C TYR A 512 -0.57 -32.27 -6.03
N PRO A 513 -0.26 -33.56 -6.23
CA PRO A 513 1.03 -33.99 -6.71
C PRO A 513 1.23 -33.59 -8.18
N LEU A 514 2.43 -33.09 -8.52
CA LEU A 514 2.81 -32.69 -9.87
C LEU A 514 4.16 -33.33 -10.22
N ARG A 515 4.16 -34.15 -11.25
CA ARG A 515 5.33 -34.85 -11.79
C ARG A 515 5.94 -34.06 -12.94
N ASP A 516 7.25 -33.96 -12.97
CA ASP A 516 7.96 -33.36 -14.10
C ASP A 516 8.32 -34.45 -15.12
N PHE A 517 7.78 -34.40 -16.33
CA PHE A 517 8.03 -35.39 -17.40
C PHE A 517 9.53 -35.53 -17.73
N LYS A 518 10.26 -34.44 -17.80
CA LYS A 518 11.68 -34.42 -18.10
C LYS A 518 12.50 -35.21 -17.06
N TRP A 519 12.14 -35.08 -15.78
CA TRP A 519 12.82 -35.74 -14.67
C TRP A 519 12.26 -37.12 -14.35
N SER A 520 10.99 -37.37 -14.69
CA SER A 520 10.37 -38.65 -14.43
C SER A 520 10.82 -39.71 -15.42
N SER A 521 11.17 -39.28 -16.62
CA SER A 521 11.64 -40.23 -17.64
C SER A 521 13.08 -40.70 -17.42
N CYS A 522 13.97 -39.78 -16.99
CA CYS A 522 15.34 -40.19 -16.69
C CYS A 522 16.06 -39.14 -15.81
N ALA A 523 16.14 -39.37 -14.53
CA ALA A 523 16.91 -38.51 -13.61
C ALA A 523 18.40 -38.96 -13.65
N PRO A 524 19.37 -38.04 -13.65
CA PRO A 524 20.79 -38.38 -13.59
C PRO A 524 21.12 -39.28 -12.38
N GLY A 525 21.67 -40.46 -12.63
CA GLY A 525 22.03 -41.42 -11.60
C GLY A 525 20.87 -42.22 -10.98
N LYS A 526 19.63 -42.13 -11.55
CA LYS A 526 18.46 -42.86 -11.08
C LYS A 526 17.78 -43.60 -12.22
N SER A 527 17.01 -44.63 -11.90
CA SER A 527 16.19 -45.36 -12.87
C SER A 527 15.05 -44.50 -13.38
N CYS A 528 14.77 -44.58 -14.70
CA CYS A 528 13.60 -43.96 -15.31
C CYS A 528 12.31 -44.57 -14.73
N LEU A 529 11.24 -43.76 -14.57
CA LEU A 529 9.93 -44.23 -14.16
C LEU A 529 9.22 -45.01 -15.28
N PHE A 530 9.44 -44.62 -16.54
CA PHE A 530 8.80 -45.22 -17.72
C PHE A 530 9.84 -45.64 -18.74
N GLU A 531 9.57 -46.73 -19.43
CA GLU A 531 10.36 -47.19 -20.57
C GLU A 531 9.85 -46.55 -21.86
N GLY A 532 10.69 -46.52 -22.90
CA GLY A 532 10.37 -46.00 -24.22
C GLY A 532 10.50 -44.47 -24.37
N TYR A 533 11.03 -43.78 -23.35
CA TYR A 533 11.34 -42.37 -23.45
C TYR A 533 12.65 -42.12 -24.22
N ASP A 534 12.61 -41.16 -25.16
CA ASP A 534 13.82 -40.74 -25.87
C ASP A 534 14.50 -39.58 -25.13
N GLU A 535 15.53 -39.90 -24.39
CA GLU A 535 16.31 -38.94 -23.60
C GLU A 535 17.07 -37.92 -24.49
N LYS A 536 17.53 -38.35 -25.67
CA LYS A 536 18.29 -37.50 -26.60
C LYS A 536 17.40 -36.45 -27.25
N ALA A 537 16.20 -36.84 -27.64
CA ALA A 537 15.22 -35.94 -28.24
C ALA A 537 14.57 -35.02 -27.22
N LYS A 538 14.72 -35.28 -25.89
CA LYS A 538 14.07 -34.53 -24.80
C LYS A 538 12.56 -34.38 -25.02
N THR A 539 11.95 -35.37 -25.64
CA THR A 539 10.51 -35.38 -25.91
C THR A 539 9.75 -35.71 -24.65
N PRO A 540 8.54 -35.21 -24.47
CA PRO A 540 7.63 -35.62 -23.40
C PRO A 540 7.31 -37.11 -23.52
N GLU A 541 6.83 -37.73 -22.48
CA GLU A 541 6.30 -39.10 -22.52
C GLU A 541 5.28 -39.24 -23.64
N THR A 542 5.39 -40.33 -24.40
CA THR A 542 4.45 -40.69 -25.47
C THR A 542 3.53 -41.82 -25.03
N ALA A 543 2.45 -42.04 -25.76
CA ALA A 543 1.50 -43.12 -25.47
C ALA A 543 2.16 -44.53 -25.59
N GLN A 544 3.34 -44.63 -26.21
CA GLN A 544 4.12 -45.88 -26.30
C GLN A 544 5.01 -46.13 -25.07
N CYS A 545 5.21 -45.11 -24.21
CA CYS A 545 5.93 -45.29 -22.95
C CYS A 545 5.14 -46.25 -22.04
N THR A 546 5.85 -47.11 -21.33
CA THR A 546 5.26 -48.08 -20.39
C THR A 546 5.87 -47.90 -19.01
N PRO A 547 5.12 -48.08 -17.90
CA PRO A 547 5.69 -48.05 -16.56
C PRO A 547 6.81 -49.07 -16.42
N LYS A 548 7.96 -48.60 -15.95
CA LYS A 548 9.11 -49.48 -15.69
C LYS A 548 8.82 -50.30 -14.42
N ASP A 549 9.27 -51.56 -14.43
CA ASP A 549 9.01 -52.51 -13.35
C ASP A 549 7.51 -52.74 -13.06
N CYS A 550 6.67 -52.49 -14.05
CA CYS A 550 5.23 -52.67 -13.96
C CYS A 550 4.87 -54.19 -14.08
N PRO A 551 3.83 -54.67 -13.38
CA PRO A 551 2.95 -53.91 -12.50
C PRO A 551 3.46 -53.82 -11.03
N ASN A 552 4.43 -54.66 -10.66
CA ASN A 552 4.71 -54.92 -9.25
C ASN A 552 5.17 -53.73 -8.44
N TYR A 553 6.10 -52.92 -8.95
CA TYR A 553 6.62 -51.76 -8.23
C TYR A 553 5.59 -50.66 -8.05
N PHE A 554 4.90 -50.29 -9.10
CA PHE A 554 3.87 -49.23 -9.02
C PHE A 554 2.68 -49.64 -8.16
N ASP A 555 2.29 -50.92 -8.19
CA ASP A 555 1.22 -51.41 -7.33
C ASP A 555 1.64 -51.40 -5.87
N MET A 556 2.86 -51.82 -5.53
CA MET A 556 3.39 -51.78 -4.17
C MET A 556 3.53 -50.33 -3.69
N LEU A 557 4.00 -49.43 -4.54
CA LEU A 557 4.14 -48.01 -4.23
C LEU A 557 2.77 -47.38 -3.97
N TYR A 558 1.76 -47.68 -4.79
CA TYR A 558 0.37 -47.24 -4.57
C TYR A 558 -0.18 -47.75 -3.25
N GLN A 559 0.01 -49.04 -2.95
CA GLN A 559 -0.47 -49.64 -1.67
C GLN A 559 0.16 -48.94 -0.47
N SER A 560 1.46 -48.63 -0.54
CA SER A 560 2.16 -47.88 0.49
C SER A 560 1.65 -46.46 0.62
N PHE A 561 1.41 -45.76 -0.49
CA PHE A 561 0.83 -44.41 -0.53
C PHE A 561 -0.58 -44.43 0.10
N ALA A 562 -1.44 -45.33 -0.36
CA ALA A 562 -2.81 -45.44 0.12
C ALA A 562 -2.93 -45.92 1.59
N ALA A 563 -1.92 -46.64 2.10
CA ALA A 563 -1.87 -47.06 3.49
C ALA A 563 -1.44 -45.94 4.44
N ASN A 564 -0.71 -44.95 3.96
CA ASN A 564 -0.15 -43.88 4.78
C ASN A 564 -1.25 -43.05 5.46
N LYS A 565 -1.11 -42.80 6.77
CA LYS A 565 -2.13 -42.13 7.60
C LYS A 565 -2.32 -40.65 7.23
N ASP A 566 -1.23 -39.97 6.87
CA ASP A 566 -1.27 -38.55 6.54
C ASP A 566 -1.81 -38.35 5.12
N VAL A 567 -1.50 -39.28 4.19
CA VAL A 567 -2.16 -39.33 2.88
C VAL A 567 -3.68 -39.52 3.05
N LYS A 568 -4.12 -40.48 3.88
CA LYS A 568 -5.54 -40.66 4.17
C LYS A 568 -6.22 -39.43 4.75
N LYS A 569 -5.50 -38.68 5.55
CA LYS A 569 -6.00 -37.47 6.19
C LYS A 569 -6.18 -36.32 5.22
N HIS A 570 -5.19 -36.12 4.33
CA HIS A 570 -5.07 -34.91 3.52
C HIS A 570 -5.45 -35.07 2.03
N PHE A 571 -5.84 -36.29 1.60
CA PHE A 571 -6.32 -36.50 0.24
C PHE A 571 -7.77 -37.02 0.25
N GLY A 572 -8.63 -36.35 -0.49
CA GLY A 572 -10.06 -36.73 -0.55
C GLY A 572 -10.32 -37.99 -1.37
N ASP A 573 -9.65 -38.12 -2.53
CA ASP A 573 -9.69 -39.30 -3.43
C ASP A 573 -8.28 -39.73 -3.75
N ILE A 574 -7.77 -40.67 -2.96
CA ILE A 574 -6.40 -41.18 -3.05
C ILE A 574 -6.13 -41.84 -4.41
N LYS A 575 -7.10 -42.65 -4.92
CA LYS A 575 -6.94 -43.38 -6.18
C LYS A 575 -6.91 -42.43 -7.37
N LYS A 576 -7.86 -41.51 -7.46
CA LYS A 576 -7.89 -40.47 -8.49
C LYS A 576 -6.59 -39.64 -8.49
N THR A 577 -6.13 -39.26 -7.28
CA THR A 577 -4.88 -38.50 -7.14
C THR A 577 -3.67 -39.30 -7.63
N TRP A 578 -3.57 -40.59 -7.24
CA TRP A 578 -2.49 -41.45 -7.70
C TRP A 578 -2.49 -41.61 -9.21
N ASP A 579 -3.65 -41.96 -9.80
CA ASP A 579 -3.79 -42.20 -11.23
C ASP A 579 -3.44 -40.96 -12.05
N SER A 580 -3.68 -39.76 -11.52
CA SER A 580 -3.36 -38.49 -12.20
C SER A 580 -1.86 -38.24 -12.37
N VAL A 581 -0.99 -38.89 -11.59
CA VAL A 581 0.47 -38.74 -11.64
C VAL A 581 1.23 -40.01 -11.96
N ALA A 582 0.62 -41.19 -11.80
CA ALA A 582 1.25 -42.46 -12.00
C ALA A 582 0.90 -43.12 -13.36
N THR A 583 0.11 -42.43 -14.16
CA THR A 583 -0.25 -42.86 -15.51
C THR A 583 0.62 -42.16 -16.55
N VAL A 584 1.00 -42.85 -17.60
CA VAL A 584 1.76 -42.32 -18.73
C VAL A 584 1.03 -41.12 -19.34
N GLN A 585 1.75 -40.10 -19.68
CA GLN A 585 1.25 -38.78 -20.17
C GLN A 585 0.40 -37.96 -19.19
N HIS A 586 0.23 -38.42 -17.96
CA HIS A 586 -0.45 -37.66 -16.89
C HIS A 586 0.57 -37.16 -15.88
N ASP A 587 0.71 -35.85 -15.77
CA ASP A 587 1.69 -35.21 -14.86
C ASP A 587 1.08 -34.71 -13.55
N GLY A 588 -0.23 -34.82 -13.36
CA GLY A 588 -0.96 -34.28 -12.19
C GLY A 588 -1.52 -32.89 -12.38
N SER A 589 -1.32 -32.24 -13.55
CA SER A 589 -1.87 -30.90 -13.81
C SER A 589 -3.37 -30.88 -14.06
N GLU A 590 -3.96 -32.00 -14.50
CA GLU A 590 -5.39 -32.11 -14.79
C GLU A 590 -6.28 -31.83 -13.57
N PRO A 591 -6.06 -32.43 -12.38
CA PRO A 591 -6.82 -32.09 -11.19
C PRO A 591 -6.68 -30.63 -10.76
N ILE A 592 -5.52 -30.02 -11.00
CA ILE A 592 -5.31 -28.59 -10.72
C ILE A 592 -6.15 -27.74 -11.69
N ARG A 593 -6.13 -28.06 -13.01
CA ARG A 593 -6.99 -27.37 -14.00
C ARG A 593 -8.47 -27.55 -13.68
N GLU A 594 -8.88 -28.73 -13.24
CA GLU A 594 -10.25 -29.00 -12.80
C GLU A 594 -10.65 -28.13 -11.59
N ALA A 595 -9.76 -28.04 -10.58
CA ALA A 595 -9.96 -27.17 -9.41
C ALA A 595 -10.07 -25.70 -9.80
N LEU A 596 -9.16 -25.22 -10.66
CA LEU A 596 -9.19 -23.85 -11.19
C LEU A 596 -10.45 -23.58 -12.02
N GLY A 597 -10.90 -24.56 -12.82
CA GLY A 597 -12.13 -24.47 -13.59
C GLY A 597 -13.38 -24.28 -12.72
N ARG A 598 -13.42 -24.91 -11.56
CA ARG A 598 -14.49 -24.76 -10.56
C ARG A 598 -14.37 -23.45 -9.79
N LEU A 599 -13.16 -23.03 -9.42
CA LEU A 599 -12.89 -21.78 -8.72
C LEU A 599 -13.18 -20.54 -9.57
N ALA A 600 -12.80 -20.57 -10.85
CA ALA A 600 -12.81 -19.42 -11.76
C ALA A 600 -14.14 -18.66 -11.79
N PRO A 601 -15.30 -19.30 -11.93
CA PRO A 601 -16.59 -18.59 -11.94
C PRO A 601 -16.99 -18.00 -10.59
N LYS A 602 -16.43 -18.50 -9.50
CA LYS A 602 -16.83 -18.17 -8.12
C LYS A 602 -15.92 -17.19 -7.42
N LEU A 603 -14.64 -17.18 -7.73
CA LEU A 603 -13.67 -16.29 -7.08
C LEU A 603 -14.01 -14.82 -7.22
N ASP A 604 -14.48 -14.39 -8.39
CA ASP A 604 -14.81 -13.00 -8.64
C ASP A 604 -16.08 -12.57 -7.88
N GLU A 605 -17.08 -13.44 -7.82
CA GLU A 605 -18.28 -13.23 -7.01
C GLU A 605 -17.93 -13.14 -5.52
N ALA A 606 -17.14 -14.08 -5.00
CA ALA A 606 -16.73 -14.12 -3.61
C ALA A 606 -15.87 -12.89 -3.23
N ARG A 607 -14.90 -12.53 -4.08
CA ARG A 607 -14.06 -11.33 -3.89
C ARG A 607 -14.90 -10.06 -3.88
N THR A 608 -15.77 -9.89 -4.87
CA THR A 608 -16.64 -8.72 -5.00
C THR A 608 -17.59 -8.61 -3.82
N SER A 609 -18.20 -9.73 -3.40
CA SER A 609 -19.07 -9.76 -2.23
C SER A 609 -18.36 -9.31 -0.95
N ARG A 610 -17.13 -9.78 -0.70
CA ARG A 610 -16.33 -9.34 0.45
C ARG A 610 -16.00 -7.85 0.39
N PHE A 611 -15.63 -7.33 -0.77
CA PHE A 611 -15.37 -5.91 -0.94
C PHE A 611 -16.61 -5.06 -0.70
N LEU A 612 -17.78 -5.50 -1.17
CA LEU A 612 -19.05 -4.82 -0.92
C LEU A 612 -19.39 -4.79 0.57
N VAL A 613 -19.15 -5.88 1.31
CA VAL A 613 -19.36 -5.91 2.77
C VAL A 613 -18.41 -4.93 3.46
N GLN A 614 -17.12 -4.92 3.09
CA GLN A 614 -16.15 -3.96 3.62
C GLN A 614 -16.55 -2.50 3.32
N LEU A 615 -16.89 -2.20 2.06
CA LEU A 615 -17.31 -0.86 1.64
C LEU A 615 -18.58 -0.42 2.34
N LYS A 616 -19.55 -1.33 2.56
CA LYS A 616 -20.74 -1.04 3.33
C LYS A 616 -20.39 -0.65 4.77
N THR A 617 -19.54 -1.41 5.42
CA THR A 617 -19.08 -1.12 6.78
C THR A 617 -18.37 0.24 6.86
N LEU A 618 -17.47 0.52 5.93
CA LEU A 618 -16.80 1.83 5.84
C LEU A 618 -17.81 2.95 5.65
N ARG A 619 -18.75 2.78 4.71
CA ARG A 619 -19.80 3.77 4.44
C ARG A 619 -20.66 4.03 5.68
N ASP A 620 -21.09 2.97 6.36
CA ASP A 620 -21.94 3.10 7.54
C ASP A 620 -21.19 3.83 8.67
N ASN A 621 -19.88 3.58 8.85
CA ASN A 621 -19.04 4.33 9.79
C ASN A 621 -18.86 5.79 9.39
N VAL A 622 -18.65 6.07 8.10
CA VAL A 622 -18.53 7.44 7.57
C VAL A 622 -19.83 8.21 7.82
N TYR A 623 -20.98 7.65 7.46
CA TYR A 623 -22.26 8.31 7.69
C TYR A 623 -22.55 8.53 9.17
N LYS A 624 -22.23 7.56 10.03
CA LYS A 624 -22.40 7.72 11.48
C LYS A 624 -21.53 8.86 12.03
N ALA A 625 -20.30 9.00 11.56
CA ALA A 625 -19.42 10.09 11.99
C ALA A 625 -19.90 11.46 11.49
N LEU A 626 -20.35 11.52 10.23
CA LEU A 626 -20.92 12.76 9.66
C LEU A 626 -22.24 13.16 10.32
N ASP A 627 -23.12 12.20 10.59
CA ASP A 627 -24.41 12.45 11.26
C ASP A 627 -24.20 12.99 12.68
N ALA A 628 -23.16 12.51 13.38
CA ALA A 628 -22.79 13.03 14.68
C ALA A 628 -22.38 14.52 14.66
N GLN A 629 -21.90 15.01 13.51
CA GLN A 629 -21.49 16.40 13.30
C GLN A 629 -22.58 17.25 12.63
N TYR A 630 -23.64 16.63 12.11
CA TYR A 630 -24.71 17.36 11.46
C TYR A 630 -25.37 18.34 12.41
N VAL A 631 -25.34 19.60 12.04
CA VAL A 631 -26.04 20.68 12.78
C VAL A 631 -27.25 21.09 11.95
N PRO A 632 -28.48 20.92 12.47
CA PRO A 632 -29.68 21.39 11.79
C PRO A 632 -29.60 22.89 11.47
N GLN A 633 -30.12 23.31 10.35
CA GLN A 633 -30.11 24.72 9.95
C GLN A 633 -31.12 25.57 10.73
N ASP A 634 -32.12 24.95 11.34
CA ASP A 634 -33.07 25.63 12.20
C ASP A 634 -32.44 25.99 13.56
N GLU A 635 -32.68 27.20 14.00
CA GLU A 635 -32.11 27.75 15.25
C GLU A 635 -32.53 26.92 16.48
N GLU A 636 -33.72 26.33 16.48
CA GLU A 636 -34.27 25.59 17.61
C GLU A 636 -33.51 24.27 17.81
N SER A 637 -33.31 23.46 16.73
CA SER A 637 -32.56 22.20 16.79
C SER A 637 -31.09 22.43 17.10
N ASN A 638 -30.48 23.48 16.59
CA ASN A 638 -29.09 23.85 16.87
C ASN A 638 -28.92 24.24 18.35
N SER A 639 -29.85 25.03 18.89
CA SER A 639 -29.88 25.37 20.31
C SER A 639 -29.99 24.15 21.23
N VAL A 640 -30.79 23.14 20.84
CA VAL A 640 -30.92 21.87 21.56
C VAL A 640 -29.62 21.10 21.57
N LYS A 641 -28.97 20.90 20.43
CA LYS A 641 -27.66 20.18 20.35
C LYS A 641 -26.57 20.90 21.14
N THR A 642 -26.51 22.23 21.10
CA THR A 642 -25.55 23.02 21.85
C THR A 642 -25.79 22.87 23.37
N LYS A 643 -27.03 22.91 23.81
CA LYS A 643 -27.40 22.69 25.21
C LYS A 643 -27.06 21.27 25.67
N GLU A 644 -27.30 20.27 24.83
CA GLU A 644 -26.98 18.88 25.20
C GLU A 644 -25.46 18.67 25.38
N LYS A 645 -24.64 19.18 24.47
CA LYS A 645 -23.18 19.08 24.59
C LYS A 645 -22.65 19.85 25.78
N ALA A 646 -23.14 21.05 26.00
CA ALA A 646 -22.82 21.86 27.17
C ALA A 646 -23.22 21.19 28.50
N TYR A 647 -24.38 20.54 28.51
CA TYR A 647 -24.84 19.77 29.67
C TYR A 647 -23.91 18.59 29.97
N LYS A 648 -23.46 17.86 28.97
CA LYS A 648 -22.49 16.75 29.14
C LYS A 648 -21.17 17.24 29.74
N ILE A 649 -20.63 18.37 29.25
CA ILE A 649 -19.42 19.01 29.84
C ILE A 649 -19.67 19.36 31.31
N ARG A 650 -20.79 20.03 31.61
CA ARG A 650 -21.15 20.43 32.94
C ARG A 650 -21.24 19.27 33.92
N VAL A 651 -21.96 18.18 33.54
CA VAL A 651 -22.11 16.99 34.39
C VAL A 651 -20.74 16.41 34.76
N ARG A 652 -19.83 16.31 33.80
CA ARG A 652 -18.48 15.78 34.02
C ARG A 652 -17.61 16.71 34.85
N LEU A 653 -17.70 18.03 34.64
CA LEU A 653 -17.01 19.02 35.49
C LEU A 653 -17.52 18.99 36.92
N ILE A 654 -18.85 18.95 37.12
CA ILE A 654 -19.46 18.84 38.46
C ILE A 654 -19.02 17.57 39.17
N MET A 655 -19.02 16.43 38.49
CA MET A 655 -18.55 15.16 39.06
C MET A 655 -17.09 15.21 39.51
N ALA A 656 -16.22 15.90 38.73
CA ALA A 656 -14.83 16.06 39.09
C ALA A 656 -14.58 17.06 40.24
N VAL A 657 -15.38 18.12 40.29
CA VAL A 657 -15.23 19.25 41.26
C VAL A 657 -16.04 19.02 42.56
N GLY A 658 -17.08 18.18 42.53
CA GLY A 658 -18.01 17.97 43.65
C GLY A 658 -17.37 17.55 44.96
N SER A 659 -16.16 17.00 44.94
CA SER A 659 -15.35 16.68 46.11
C SER A 659 -14.23 17.66 46.42
N ASN A 660 -13.84 18.56 45.48
CA ASN A 660 -12.73 19.48 45.69
C ASN A 660 -12.76 20.68 44.69
N PRO A 661 -13.25 21.86 45.15
CA PRO A 661 -13.35 23.07 44.32
C PRO A 661 -12.01 23.57 43.74
N GLN A 662 -10.87 23.27 44.38
CA GLN A 662 -9.55 23.67 43.89
C GLN A 662 -9.17 22.94 42.60
N VAL A 663 -9.78 21.79 42.33
CA VAL A 663 -9.56 21.04 41.07
C VAL A 663 -10.08 21.82 39.87
N PHE A 664 -11.13 22.61 39.99
CA PHE A 664 -11.67 23.43 38.92
C PHE A 664 -10.66 24.44 38.38
N GLY A 665 -9.98 25.17 39.31
CA GLY A 665 -8.90 26.09 38.89
C GLY A 665 -7.81 25.39 38.11
N LYS A 666 -7.36 24.22 38.58
CA LYS A 666 -6.33 23.42 37.88
C LYS A 666 -6.76 22.88 36.51
N ILE A 667 -8.05 22.58 36.38
CA ILE A 667 -8.61 22.16 35.08
C ILE A 667 -8.56 23.34 34.09
N ILE A 668 -9.06 24.51 34.53
CA ILE A 668 -9.08 25.71 33.69
C ILE A 668 -7.64 26.15 33.33
N ASP A 669 -6.74 26.20 34.31
CA ASP A 669 -5.33 26.54 34.08
C ASP A 669 -4.65 25.57 33.07
N SER A 670 -5.01 24.29 33.11
CA SER A 670 -4.48 23.29 32.18
C SER A 670 -5.03 23.41 30.76
N LEU A 671 -6.19 24.06 30.60
CA LEU A 671 -6.82 24.31 29.29
C LEU A 671 -6.42 25.67 28.69
N MET A 672 -5.84 26.57 29.52
CA MET A 672 -5.36 27.85 29.06
C MET A 672 -4.05 27.72 28.29
N ILE A 673 -3.91 28.54 27.27
CA ILE A 673 -2.70 28.63 26.44
C ILE A 673 -1.95 29.93 26.68
N MET A 674 -0.62 29.87 26.73
CA MET A 674 0.22 31.05 26.90
C MET A 674 0.48 31.75 25.56
N PRO A 675 0.57 33.10 25.53
CA PRO A 675 0.81 33.86 24.29
C PRO A 675 2.06 33.42 23.54
N GLU A 676 3.10 32.98 24.25
CA GLU A 676 4.38 32.57 23.67
C GLU A 676 4.23 31.41 22.72
N GLU A 677 3.28 30.50 22.95
CA GLU A 677 3.02 29.37 22.03
C GLU A 677 2.47 29.90 20.70
N PHE A 678 1.58 30.88 20.73
CA PHE A 678 1.07 31.49 19.49
C PHE A 678 2.07 32.41 18.81
N ARG A 679 2.92 33.12 19.53
CA ARG A 679 3.93 34.02 18.95
C ARG A 679 4.89 33.26 18.04
N LYS A 680 5.36 32.10 18.49
CA LYS A 680 6.22 31.23 17.68
C LYS A 680 5.53 30.79 16.40
N ILE A 681 4.26 30.41 16.51
CA ILE A 681 3.47 29.90 15.39
C ILE A 681 3.06 31.00 14.43
N ALA A 682 2.61 32.17 14.92
CA ALA A 682 2.23 33.25 14.06
C ALA A 682 3.39 33.70 13.17
N LYS A 683 4.60 33.76 13.73
CA LYS A 683 5.82 34.08 12.96
C LYS A 683 6.13 33.03 11.91
N ASP A 684 6.01 31.75 12.26
CA ASP A 684 6.27 30.63 11.34
C ASP A 684 5.23 30.55 10.23
N ILE A 685 3.98 30.88 10.49
CA ILE A 685 2.88 30.81 9.51
C ILE A 685 3.01 31.91 8.47
N ILE A 686 3.25 33.14 8.92
CA ILE A 686 3.37 34.29 8.00
C ILE A 686 4.56 34.12 7.06
N ILE A 687 5.67 33.60 7.55
CA ILE A 687 6.87 33.38 6.74
C ILE A 687 6.71 32.20 5.74
N ARG A 688 5.90 31.21 6.03
CA ARG A 688 5.98 29.90 5.34
C ARG A 688 4.71 29.43 4.63
N LYS A 689 3.53 29.91 5.02
CA LYS A 689 2.24 29.37 4.54
C LYS A 689 1.39 30.38 3.81
N ILE A 690 1.77 31.62 3.86
CA ILE A 690 1.09 32.67 3.13
C ILE A 690 1.96 32.99 1.93
N GLU A 691 1.59 32.43 0.75
CA GLU A 691 2.05 32.98 -0.52
C GLU A 691 1.41 34.36 -0.61
N ILE A 692 2.23 35.40 -0.38
CA ILE A 692 1.83 36.75 -0.68
C ILE A 692 1.90 36.84 -2.20
N PRO A 693 0.78 37.01 -2.93
CA PRO A 693 0.83 37.18 -4.39
C PRO A 693 1.76 38.38 -4.68
N THR A 694 2.54 38.27 -5.74
CA THR A 694 3.47 39.33 -6.17
C THR A 694 2.73 40.66 -6.35
N ASP A 695 1.51 40.60 -6.86
CA ASP A 695 0.57 41.71 -7.07
C ASP A 695 0.21 42.44 -5.80
N PHE A 696 0.18 41.72 -4.69
CA PHE A 696 -0.18 42.23 -3.39
C PHE A 696 0.90 43.11 -2.75
N THR A 697 2.16 42.68 -2.91
CA THR A 697 3.32 43.46 -2.47
C THR A 697 3.36 44.77 -3.27
N GLU A 698 3.01 44.75 -4.55
CA GLU A 698 2.94 45.87 -5.47
C GLU A 698 1.75 46.80 -5.08
N ILE A 699 0.59 46.24 -4.81
CA ILE A 699 -0.60 47.00 -4.32
C ILE A 699 -0.28 47.67 -2.97
N ALA A 700 0.33 46.95 -2.03
CA ALA A 700 0.67 47.48 -0.73
C ALA A 700 1.71 48.62 -0.83
N PHE A 701 2.69 48.48 -1.73
CA PHE A 701 3.67 49.50 -2.02
C PHE A 701 3.02 50.76 -2.62
N ILE A 702 2.19 50.61 -3.65
CA ILE A 702 1.46 51.70 -4.29
C ILE A 702 0.59 52.44 -3.28
N ARG A 703 -0.10 51.76 -2.43
CA ARG A 703 -0.94 52.35 -1.36
C ARG A 703 -0.14 53.14 -0.36
N ALA A 704 1.01 52.62 0.09
CA ALA A 704 1.90 53.30 1.01
C ALA A 704 2.47 54.59 0.40
N GLU A 705 2.97 54.52 -0.81
CA GLU A 705 3.57 55.65 -1.52
C GLU A 705 2.52 56.69 -1.94
N ALA A 706 1.34 56.26 -2.37
CA ALA A 706 0.23 57.17 -2.68
C ALA A 706 -0.46 57.75 -1.44
N GLY A 707 -0.16 57.21 -0.23
CA GLY A 707 -0.77 57.67 1.02
C GLY A 707 -2.25 57.33 1.12
N ILE A 708 -2.67 56.18 0.56
CA ILE A 708 -4.05 55.68 0.61
C ILE A 708 -4.36 55.20 2.02
N ASP A 709 -5.38 55.81 2.67
CA ASP A 709 -5.85 55.42 4.00
C ASP A 709 -7.30 54.89 3.91
N PRO A 710 -7.61 53.70 4.44
CA PRO A 710 -8.98 53.15 4.48
C PRO A 710 -9.99 54.08 5.14
N LYS A 711 -9.54 54.96 6.01
CA LYS A 711 -10.39 55.96 6.69
C LYS A 711 -10.84 57.09 5.79
N ASP A 712 -10.12 57.31 4.69
CA ASP A 712 -10.48 58.28 3.69
C ASP A 712 -11.53 57.71 2.74
N GLY A 713 -12.52 58.49 2.37
CA GLY A 713 -13.52 58.04 1.40
C GLY A 713 -12.90 57.69 0.03
N LYS A 714 -13.60 56.86 -0.76
CA LYS A 714 -13.15 56.40 -2.10
C LYS A 714 -12.69 57.58 -3.00
N GLU A 715 -13.41 58.69 -2.98
CA GLU A 715 -13.09 59.87 -3.78
C GLU A 715 -11.75 60.52 -3.36
N VAL A 716 -11.45 60.54 -2.06
CA VAL A 716 -10.21 61.09 -1.52
C VAL A 716 -9.03 60.20 -1.91
N ASN A 717 -9.19 58.88 -1.75
CA ASN A 717 -8.17 57.93 -2.11
C ASN A 717 -7.93 57.87 -3.63
N MET A 718 -8.98 58.04 -4.44
CA MET A 718 -8.84 58.18 -5.91
C MET A 718 -7.99 59.39 -6.26
N LYS A 719 -8.26 60.53 -5.67
CA LYS A 719 -7.46 61.78 -5.92
C LYS A 719 -5.99 61.60 -5.51
N LYS A 720 -5.71 60.86 -4.43
CA LYS A 720 -4.36 60.55 -4.01
C LYS A 720 -3.64 59.68 -5.01
N LEU A 721 -4.33 58.65 -5.53
CA LEU A 721 -3.81 57.70 -6.50
C LEU A 721 -3.56 58.38 -7.86
N LEU A 722 -4.48 59.22 -8.36
CA LEU A 722 -4.30 60.06 -9.55
C LEU A 722 -3.06 60.93 -9.44
N ARG A 723 -2.87 61.58 -8.29
CA ARG A 723 -1.70 62.43 -8.02
C ARG A 723 -0.39 61.64 -8.00
N PHE A 724 -0.43 60.42 -7.46
CA PHE A 724 0.76 59.56 -7.41
C PHE A 724 1.20 59.15 -8.82
N HIS A 725 0.26 58.84 -9.71
CA HIS A 725 0.55 58.52 -11.11
C HIS A 725 0.74 59.72 -12.02
N GLY A 726 0.41 60.93 -11.54
CA GLY A 726 0.52 62.14 -12.35
C GLY A 726 -0.48 62.22 -13.50
N VAL A 727 -1.65 61.58 -13.34
CA VAL A 727 -2.75 61.57 -14.33
C VAL A 727 -3.96 62.34 -13.78
N ASP A 728 -4.76 62.91 -14.67
CA ASP A 728 -5.88 63.77 -14.30
C ASP A 728 -7.23 63.08 -14.24
N THR A 729 -7.39 61.95 -14.88
CA THR A 729 -8.68 61.23 -14.96
C THR A 729 -8.60 59.78 -14.54
N PRO A 730 -9.69 59.20 -13.96
CA PRO A 730 -9.75 57.76 -13.62
C PRO A 730 -9.60 56.84 -14.81
N GLU A 731 -9.98 57.29 -16.00
CA GLU A 731 -9.86 56.55 -17.26
C GLU A 731 -8.40 56.38 -17.69
N GLU A 732 -7.59 57.45 -17.56
CA GLU A 732 -6.14 57.42 -17.81
C GLU A 732 -5.45 56.51 -16.79
N LEU A 733 -5.84 56.60 -15.52
CA LEU A 733 -5.32 55.72 -14.47
C LEU A 733 -5.64 54.27 -14.73
N ALA A 734 -6.88 53.97 -15.18
CA ALA A 734 -7.27 52.59 -15.47
C ALA A 734 -6.47 52.01 -16.66
N ALA A 735 -5.99 52.84 -17.59
CA ALA A 735 -5.16 52.38 -18.68
C ALA A 735 -3.76 51.92 -18.23
N ASP A 736 -3.19 52.53 -17.17
CA ASP A 736 -1.90 52.10 -16.57
C ASP A 736 -1.97 50.71 -15.93
N TYR A 737 -3.16 50.24 -15.65
CA TYR A 737 -3.41 48.90 -15.04
C TYR A 737 -4.07 47.90 -15.99
N ALA A 738 -4.23 48.23 -17.30
CA ALA A 738 -4.94 47.40 -18.26
C ALA A 738 -4.25 46.04 -18.49
N ASP A 739 -2.95 45.95 -18.33
CA ASP A 739 -2.12 44.74 -18.49
C ASP A 739 -1.78 44.06 -17.16
N LYS A 740 -2.33 44.56 -16.04
CA LYS A 740 -2.11 44.00 -14.70
C LYS A 740 -3.27 43.07 -14.31
N GLU A 741 -2.98 42.08 -13.44
CA GLU A 741 -3.99 41.19 -12.89
C GLU A 741 -4.89 41.85 -11.83
N TYR A 742 -4.60 43.10 -11.44
CA TYR A 742 -5.34 43.89 -10.49
C TYR A 742 -5.63 45.30 -11.08
N GLY A 743 -6.77 45.87 -10.68
CA GLY A 743 -7.21 47.19 -11.16
C GLY A 743 -7.16 48.29 -10.10
N VAL A 744 -7.57 49.50 -10.50
CA VAL A 744 -7.64 50.69 -9.65
C VAL A 744 -8.53 50.47 -8.41
N GLU A 745 -9.64 49.71 -8.56
CA GLU A 745 -10.51 49.37 -7.43
C GLU A 745 -9.84 48.46 -6.44
N ASP A 746 -9.00 47.53 -6.88
CA ASP A 746 -8.24 46.62 -6.02
C ASP A 746 -7.22 47.39 -5.18
N ILE A 747 -6.60 48.43 -5.77
CA ILE A 747 -5.67 49.31 -5.04
C ILE A 747 -6.44 50.15 -4.00
N ILE A 748 -7.60 50.66 -4.32
CA ILE A 748 -8.39 51.50 -3.40
C ILE A 748 -8.99 50.68 -2.28
N ASN A 749 -9.52 49.49 -2.61
CA ASN A 749 -10.23 48.60 -1.69
C ASN A 749 -9.36 47.42 -1.18
N GLY A 750 -8.26 47.09 -1.81
CA GLY A 750 -7.57 45.82 -1.84
C GLY A 750 -6.90 45.33 -0.56
N THR A 751 -6.97 46.06 0.54
CA THR A 751 -6.49 45.56 1.83
C THR A 751 -7.51 44.68 2.55
N HIS A 752 -8.80 44.85 2.27
CA HIS A 752 -9.82 44.11 3.04
C HIS A 752 -9.88 42.61 2.67
N GLU A 753 -9.81 42.25 1.40
CA GLU A 753 -9.86 40.83 0.99
C GLU A 753 -8.60 40.07 1.42
N PHE A 754 -7.44 40.72 1.31
CA PHE A 754 -6.19 40.06 1.73
C PHE A 754 -6.08 39.95 3.25
N CYS A 755 -6.40 41.01 4.00
CA CYS A 755 -6.43 40.94 5.44
C CYS A 755 -7.43 39.86 5.92
N ALA A 756 -8.55 39.70 5.23
CA ALA A 756 -9.51 38.64 5.50
C ALA A 756 -8.92 37.25 5.21
N THR A 757 -8.22 37.08 4.09
CA THR A 757 -7.56 35.81 3.72
C THR A 757 -6.44 35.45 4.69
N VAL A 758 -5.57 36.42 5.04
CA VAL A 758 -4.48 36.20 6.01
C VAL A 758 -5.03 35.91 7.41
N SER A 759 -6.06 36.65 7.82
CA SER A 759 -6.73 36.45 9.11
C SER A 759 -7.38 35.08 9.19
N ASP A 760 -7.97 34.59 8.11
CA ASP A 760 -8.55 33.23 8.05
C ASP A 760 -7.48 32.13 8.16
N VAL A 761 -6.36 32.28 7.43
CA VAL A 761 -5.23 31.36 7.53
C VAL A 761 -4.61 31.37 8.93
N LEU A 762 -4.44 32.55 9.53
CA LEU A 762 -3.94 32.70 10.91
C LEU A 762 -4.89 32.07 11.92
N ALA A 763 -6.19 32.37 11.84
CA ALA A 763 -7.20 31.82 12.74
C ALA A 763 -7.22 30.29 12.65
N LYS A 764 -7.09 29.74 11.45
CA LYS A 764 -6.99 28.29 11.21
C LYS A 764 -5.82 27.68 11.98
N HIS A 765 -4.64 28.23 11.85
CA HIS A 765 -3.43 27.70 12.49
C HIS A 765 -3.40 27.95 14.00
N ILE A 766 -3.92 29.07 14.47
CA ILE A 766 -4.10 29.36 15.90
C ILE A 766 -5.04 28.33 16.52
N MET A 767 -6.16 28.03 15.87
CA MET A 767 -7.09 27.00 16.34
C MET A 767 -6.45 25.60 16.33
N GLN A 768 -5.61 25.29 15.38
CA GLN A 768 -4.86 24.04 15.33
C GLN A 768 -3.88 23.94 16.52
N CYS A 769 -3.10 25.00 16.76
CA CYS A 769 -2.20 25.06 17.91
C CYS A 769 -2.95 24.91 19.24
N TRP A 770 -4.06 25.61 19.39
CA TRP A 770 -4.90 25.49 20.58
C TRP A 770 -5.41 24.08 20.81
N LYS A 771 -5.84 23.39 19.76
CA LYS A 771 -6.23 21.96 19.83
C LYS A 771 -5.07 21.06 20.26
N GLU A 772 -3.88 21.27 19.69
CA GLU A 772 -2.70 20.49 20.07
C GLU A 772 -2.32 20.72 21.53
N HIS A 773 -2.42 21.96 22.01
CA HIS A 773 -2.24 22.29 23.42
C HIS A 773 -3.26 21.56 24.31
N LEU A 774 -4.54 21.61 23.94
CA LEU A 774 -5.59 20.89 24.67
C LEU A 774 -5.34 19.38 24.70
N ASN A 775 -4.92 18.78 23.58
CA ASN A 775 -4.60 17.35 23.50
C ASN A 775 -3.39 16.98 24.38
N LYS A 776 -2.35 17.83 24.42
CA LYS A 776 -1.20 17.65 25.33
C LYS A 776 -1.61 17.73 26.80
N SER A 777 -2.61 18.55 27.11
CA SER A 777 -3.12 18.72 28.47
C SER A 777 -3.90 17.50 28.98
N VAL A 778 -4.34 16.59 28.13
CA VAL A 778 -5.11 15.36 28.48
C VAL A 778 -4.41 14.56 29.58
N SER A 779 -3.11 14.32 29.46
CA SER A 779 -2.34 13.51 30.42
C SER A 779 -2.26 14.17 31.80
N MET A 780 -2.25 15.48 31.86
CA MET A 780 -2.25 16.25 33.09
C MET A 780 -3.66 16.32 33.72
N LEU A 781 -4.68 16.51 32.86
CA LEU A 781 -6.09 16.52 33.27
C LEU A 781 -6.55 15.13 33.75
N ALA A 782 -6.02 14.03 33.21
CA ALA A 782 -6.35 12.65 33.62
C ALA A 782 -6.04 12.38 35.09
N LYS A 783 -5.17 13.19 35.73
CA LYS A 783 -4.89 13.11 37.15
C LYS A 783 -6.07 13.61 38.03
N TYR A 784 -6.94 14.41 37.45
CA TYR A 784 -8.04 15.07 38.13
C TYR A 784 -9.41 14.66 37.59
N LEU A 785 -9.48 14.24 36.34
CA LEU A 785 -10.70 13.97 35.61
C LEU A 785 -10.67 12.57 34.97
N PRO A 786 -11.54 11.66 35.42
CA PRO A 786 -11.84 10.48 34.59
C PRO A 786 -12.40 10.97 33.24
N TYR A 787 -11.92 10.37 32.14
CA TYR A 787 -12.33 10.77 30.79
C TYR A 787 -11.90 12.19 30.35
N ALA A 788 -10.68 12.61 30.72
CA ALA A 788 -10.12 13.91 30.36
C ALA A 788 -10.11 14.15 28.81
N ASP A 789 -9.85 13.12 28.05
CA ASP A 789 -9.87 13.17 26.57
C ASP A 789 -11.25 13.57 26.03
N ASP A 790 -12.31 13.02 26.57
CA ASP A 790 -13.68 13.38 26.18
C ASP A 790 -14.03 14.85 26.47
N ILE A 791 -13.53 15.39 27.61
CA ILE A 791 -13.79 16.78 27.98
C ILE A 791 -13.05 17.71 27.03
N VAL A 792 -11.79 17.41 26.71
CA VAL A 792 -11.01 18.16 25.72
C VAL A 792 -11.71 18.18 24.35
N LYS A 793 -12.14 17.03 23.87
CA LYS A 793 -12.92 16.91 22.62
C LYS A 793 -14.22 17.73 22.66
N MET A 794 -14.92 17.74 23.78
CA MET A 794 -16.14 18.55 23.93
C MET A 794 -15.85 20.04 23.89
N PHE A 795 -14.77 20.55 24.51
CA PHE A 795 -14.36 21.95 24.37
C PHE A 795 -14.04 22.31 22.94
N GLN A 796 -13.30 21.46 22.21
CA GLN A 796 -12.99 21.65 20.81
C GLN A 796 -14.26 21.69 19.94
N THR A 797 -15.20 20.79 20.17
CA THR A 797 -16.50 20.77 19.48
C THR A 797 -17.32 22.02 19.77
N LEU A 798 -17.34 22.45 21.02
CA LEU A 798 -18.09 23.64 21.42
C LEU A 798 -17.52 24.91 20.78
N ALA A 799 -16.20 25.01 20.67
CA ALA A 799 -15.53 26.09 19.93
C ALA A 799 -15.95 26.14 18.45
N THR A 800 -16.09 24.97 17.82
CA THR A 800 -16.59 24.86 16.44
C THR A 800 -18.05 25.30 16.31
N ILE A 801 -18.94 24.82 17.20
CA ILE A 801 -20.37 25.18 17.19
C ILE A 801 -20.57 26.69 17.41
N LEU A 802 -19.79 27.30 18.28
CA LEU A 802 -19.83 28.72 18.59
C LEU A 802 -19.03 29.57 17.59
N LYS A 803 -18.51 28.97 16.53
CA LYS A 803 -17.78 29.66 15.45
C LYS A 803 -16.62 30.52 15.96
N VAL A 804 -15.84 29.97 16.92
CA VAL A 804 -14.75 30.73 17.55
C VAL A 804 -13.68 31.11 16.54
N ARG A 805 -13.38 30.24 15.57
CA ARG A 805 -12.44 30.53 14.49
C ARG A 805 -12.87 31.71 13.63
N GLU A 806 -14.12 31.71 13.21
CA GLU A 806 -14.69 32.73 12.35
C GLU A 806 -14.70 34.09 13.08
N LYS A 807 -15.00 34.12 14.35
CA LYS A 807 -14.92 35.32 15.17
C LYS A 807 -13.49 35.82 15.27
N LEU A 808 -12.52 34.94 15.55
CA LEU A 808 -11.10 35.31 15.56
C LEU A 808 -10.63 35.87 14.22
N SER A 809 -11.03 35.23 13.10
CA SER A 809 -10.71 35.70 11.75
C SER A 809 -11.30 37.07 11.49
N GLU A 810 -12.59 37.27 11.79
CA GLU A 810 -13.28 38.53 11.61
C GLU A 810 -12.67 39.64 12.47
N ASP A 811 -12.38 39.35 13.73
CA ASP A 811 -11.79 40.33 14.66
C ASP A 811 -10.35 40.69 14.24
N MET A 812 -9.54 39.75 13.82
CA MET A 812 -8.19 40.00 13.27
C MET A 812 -8.21 40.80 11.96
N SER A 813 -9.19 40.56 11.10
CA SER A 813 -9.32 41.27 9.80
C SER A 813 -9.65 42.76 9.98
N ARG A 814 -10.20 43.15 11.11
CA ARG A 814 -10.51 44.56 11.42
C ARG A 814 -9.27 45.40 11.79
N TYR A 815 -8.14 44.75 12.01
CA TYR A 815 -6.89 45.43 12.35
C TYR A 815 -5.97 45.51 11.14
N ASP A 816 -6.32 46.26 10.12
CA ASP A 816 -5.66 46.40 8.82
C ASP A 816 -4.14 46.56 8.85
N LYS A 817 -3.60 47.08 9.96
CA LYS A 817 -2.17 47.34 10.12
C LYS A 817 -1.39 46.27 10.86
N MET A 818 -2.05 45.16 11.27
CA MET A 818 -1.42 44.14 12.12
C MET A 818 -0.37 43.26 11.38
N PHE A 819 -0.30 43.32 10.06
CA PHE A 819 0.56 42.44 9.29
C PHE A 819 1.89 43.06 8.84
N GLU A 820 2.17 44.31 9.21
CA GLU A 820 3.31 45.07 8.68
C GLU A 820 4.61 44.97 9.51
N ASP A 821 4.58 44.49 10.76
CA ASP A 821 5.80 44.31 11.57
C ASP A 821 5.66 43.23 12.68
N ASN A 822 6.82 42.79 13.25
CA ASN A 822 6.90 41.74 14.26
C ASN A 822 6.21 42.06 15.59
N GLU A 823 6.09 43.34 15.96
CA GLU A 823 5.43 43.77 17.23
C GLU A 823 3.92 43.52 17.11
N ARG A 824 3.38 43.71 15.91
CA ARG A 824 1.96 43.53 15.64
C ARG A 824 1.59 42.05 15.56
N LEU A 825 2.48 41.18 15.09
CA LEU A 825 2.30 39.70 15.15
C LEU A 825 2.25 39.20 16.60
N ASN A 826 3.05 39.80 17.49
CA ASN A 826 2.97 39.53 18.92
C ASN A 826 1.62 39.96 19.50
N ALA A 827 1.09 41.12 19.08
CA ALA A 827 -0.21 41.61 19.50
C ALA A 827 -1.36 40.70 19.06
N ILE A 828 -1.30 40.16 17.86
CA ILE A 828 -2.27 39.17 17.36
C ILE A 828 -2.22 37.89 18.19
N ALA A 829 -1.02 37.40 18.52
CA ALA A 829 -0.84 36.19 19.34
C ALA A 829 -1.37 36.42 20.77
N ASP A 830 -1.11 37.61 21.36
CA ASP A 830 -1.61 38.00 22.66
C ASP A 830 -3.14 38.11 22.66
N TYR A 831 -3.72 38.71 21.62
CA TYR A 831 -5.16 38.82 21.43
C TYR A 831 -5.82 37.44 21.28
N ALA A 832 -5.29 36.59 20.41
CA ALA A 832 -5.82 35.25 20.20
C ALA A 832 -5.76 34.37 21.46
N SER A 833 -4.65 34.47 22.22
CA SER A 833 -4.51 33.80 23.50
C SER A 833 -5.56 34.31 24.51
N LEU A 834 -5.76 35.61 24.58
CA LEU A 834 -6.75 36.22 25.47
C LEU A 834 -8.17 35.72 25.13
N GLU A 835 -8.57 35.77 23.86
CA GLU A 835 -9.90 35.35 23.41
C GLU A 835 -10.16 33.88 23.63
N LEU A 836 -9.19 33.01 23.33
CA LEU A 836 -9.33 31.58 23.58
C LEU A 836 -9.36 31.25 25.09
N ASN A 837 -8.55 31.88 25.88
CA ASN A 837 -8.59 31.75 27.35
C ASN A 837 -9.90 32.31 27.94
N ASN A 838 -10.42 33.41 27.41
CA ASN A 838 -11.74 33.93 27.74
C ASN A 838 -12.85 32.94 27.36
N PHE A 839 -12.75 32.30 26.18
CA PHE A 839 -13.69 31.29 25.79
C PHE A 839 -13.68 30.10 26.77
N VAL A 840 -12.50 29.54 27.11
CA VAL A 840 -12.37 28.45 28.08
C VAL A 840 -12.94 28.83 29.43
N THR A 841 -12.60 30.04 29.92
CA THR A 841 -13.04 30.52 31.23
C THR A 841 -14.55 30.78 31.26
N THR A 842 -15.08 31.39 30.19
CA THR A 842 -16.51 31.72 30.09
C THR A 842 -17.35 30.46 30.00
N VAL A 843 -16.92 29.49 29.17
CA VAL A 843 -17.59 28.17 29.06
C VAL A 843 -17.56 27.48 30.42
N GLY A 844 -16.40 27.41 31.07
CA GLY A 844 -16.28 26.82 32.41
C GLY A 844 -17.18 27.49 33.45
N ARG A 845 -17.12 28.82 33.55
CA ARG A 845 -17.92 29.61 34.55
C ARG A 845 -19.41 29.57 34.27
N LYS A 846 -19.82 29.78 33.04
CA LYS A 846 -21.23 29.81 32.63
C LYS A 846 -21.93 28.49 32.96
N TYR A 847 -21.25 27.37 32.72
CA TYR A 847 -21.85 26.09 33.02
C TYR A 847 -21.73 25.63 34.46
N MET A 848 -20.86 26.28 35.26
CA MET A 848 -20.80 26.05 36.71
C MET A 848 -21.75 26.96 37.51
N SER A 849 -22.12 28.14 36.99
CA SER A 849 -22.93 29.13 37.69
C SER A 849 -24.45 29.07 37.46
N GLU A 850 -24.93 28.28 36.49
CA GLU A 850 -26.37 28.09 36.31
C GLU A 850 -26.92 27.28 37.48
N GLU A 851 -27.43 27.92 38.48
CA GLU A 851 -28.21 27.37 39.58
C GLU A 851 -29.48 26.73 39.01
N ASN A 852 -29.81 25.52 39.55
CA ASN A 852 -30.98 24.71 39.26
C ASN A 852 -30.98 23.82 38.03
N ILE A 853 -30.19 22.72 38.11
CA ILE A 853 -30.60 21.48 37.47
C ILE A 853 -31.09 20.53 38.51
N ASN A 854 -32.36 20.28 38.47
CA ASN A 854 -33.01 19.22 39.23
C ASN A 854 -32.39 17.88 38.86
N LEU A 855 -31.54 17.33 39.70
CA LEU A 855 -30.85 16.04 39.52
C LEU A 855 -31.83 14.84 39.42
N ASN A 856 -33.13 15.06 39.63
CA ASN A 856 -34.17 14.04 39.55
C ASN A 856 -34.74 13.77 38.16
N SER A 857 -34.25 14.48 37.11
CA SER A 857 -34.65 14.22 35.70
C SER A 857 -33.59 13.50 34.89
N ALA A 858 -32.52 13.02 35.53
CA ALA A 858 -31.47 12.24 34.86
C ALA A 858 -31.69 10.72 35.05
N THR A 859 -32.87 10.23 34.62
CA THR A 859 -33.04 8.85 34.24
C THR A 859 -33.15 8.83 32.71
N LEU A 860 -32.00 8.65 32.06
CA LEU A 860 -31.88 7.87 30.82
C LEU A 860 -30.38 7.91 30.43
#